data_959b9afe856a649a95625d0ae7edd497
#
_entry.id   959b9afe856a649a95625d0ae7edd497
#
_cell.length_a   1.000
_cell.length_b   1.000
_cell.length_c   1.000
_cell.angle_alpha   90.00
_cell.angle_beta   90.00
_cell.angle_gamma   90.00
#
_symmetry.space_group_name_H-M   'P 1'
#
loop_
_entity.id
_entity.type
_entity.pdbx_description
1 polymer ?
#
loop_
_entity_poly.entity_id
_entity_poly.type
_entity_poly.pdbx_seq_one_letter_code
_entity_poly.pdbx_strand_id
1 'polypeptide(L)'
;MAIESVALPKLSLDTAPEGPFYIPATGPASRPRRILKHGDTFIVVDSHGDIGASPGGTDGLFYCDTRFLSRLELLLNGVQPLLLGSNVRDDNSQLTVDLTNPDIYFDQRLVLPKDTLHVVRTIFLWGDTAYQRLAIRNYGDHVVDLQLTILFDSDFADLFEVRGLHRSKHGLIGHASGAATGVLIYDGLDGKRRQSALNFDPQPAELTQTSASYAIQLSPKAAKAVFLTVGCGIPAPPKPVPFLRGLRAAHRALRRASQNASTVVSSNEIFNEIVCSSMADLCMLMTQTPQGRYPYAGIPWYSTTFGRDGLITALQTLWLDPRIAEGVLRRLAAFQATTYEDASDAQPGKILHEMREGEMAALGEVPFGLYYGSVDATPLFVMLAGLFAERTGDDAIIVELWPAIEAALSWIDGPGDLDGDGFLEYYRATERGLANQGWKDSEDAIFHSDGRLAKGPIAVAEVQGYVYCAKQVLARCAERLGWTERARLLKAEADQLAERFDTSFWCPELGTYALALDGDKEPCRVRSSNAGQVLFTGIARFDRAVEVADGLLRPEFFSGWGIRTIANSEARYNPMSYHNGSIWPHDNALIALGLARYDLKRSLERMFAGLFDAATYFEMRRLPELFCGFQRSRGRGPTHYPVACSPQAWASATPFTLIEASLGLQFDPAANEIRLRNPRLPPFLDELVLRNLMLKQSSVDLKVRRHANEVSVEILERRGQIQVSAVLGRTADAAERSHKNG
;
A
#
# COMPACT_ATOMS: atom_id res chain seq x y z
N MET A 1 9.35 -18.17 -54.07
CA MET A 1 8.54 -17.08 -53.50
C MET A 1 9.35 -16.46 -52.35
N ALA A 2 9.91 -15.30 -52.62
CA ALA A 2 10.65 -14.53 -51.61
C ALA A 2 9.65 -13.86 -50.68
N ILE A 3 9.81 -14.02 -49.41
CA ILE A 3 9.01 -13.31 -48.38
C ILE A 3 9.62 -11.92 -48.27
N GLU A 4 8.94 -10.90 -48.82
CA GLU A 4 9.27 -9.50 -48.60
C GLU A 4 9.12 -9.21 -47.11
N SER A 5 10.22 -8.78 -46.50
CA SER A 5 10.22 -8.26 -45.12
C SER A 5 9.51 -6.90 -45.10
N VAL A 6 8.31 -6.86 -44.61
CA VAL A 6 7.62 -5.62 -44.27
C VAL A 6 8.40 -4.94 -43.16
N ALA A 7 9.08 -3.85 -43.46
CA ALA A 7 9.72 -2.99 -42.47
C ALA A 7 8.61 -2.42 -41.56
N LEU A 8 8.62 -2.80 -40.30
CA LEU A 8 7.78 -2.16 -39.27
C LEU A 8 8.14 -0.65 -39.25
N PRO A 9 7.14 0.24 -39.19
CA PRO A 9 7.41 1.66 -39.05
C PRO A 9 8.23 1.87 -37.77
N LYS A 10 9.34 2.58 -37.87
CA LYS A 10 10.06 3.08 -36.70
C LYS A 10 9.10 4.00 -35.97
N LEU A 11 8.49 3.49 -34.89
CA LEU A 11 7.87 4.34 -33.89
C LEU A 11 8.97 5.30 -33.39
N SER A 12 8.74 6.60 -33.59
CA SER A 12 9.60 7.62 -32.99
C SER A 12 9.53 7.45 -31.48
N LEU A 13 10.67 7.31 -30.82
CA LEU A 13 10.82 7.25 -29.37
C LEU A 13 10.40 8.55 -28.65
N ASP A 14 9.93 9.53 -29.40
CA ASP A 14 9.62 10.90 -28.93
C ASP A 14 8.21 11.04 -28.32
N THR A 15 7.48 9.97 -28.04
CA THR A 15 6.12 10.04 -27.49
C THR A 15 5.91 9.27 -26.19
N ALA A 16 6.98 8.87 -25.51
CA ALA A 16 6.82 8.37 -24.12
C ALA A 16 6.43 9.55 -23.22
N PRO A 17 5.41 9.40 -22.33
CA PRO A 17 5.12 10.43 -21.35
C PRO A 17 6.37 10.69 -20.51
N GLU A 18 6.97 11.88 -20.65
CA GLU A 18 8.08 12.31 -19.81
C GLU A 18 7.53 13.03 -18.60
N GLY A 19 7.64 12.41 -17.42
CA GLY A 19 7.24 13.05 -16.18
C GLY A 19 7.51 12.19 -14.94
N PRO A 20 7.70 12.79 -13.77
CA PRO A 20 8.03 12.09 -12.53
C PRO A 20 6.89 11.16 -12.05
N PHE A 21 5.70 11.29 -12.63
CA PHE A 21 4.51 10.53 -12.28
C PHE A 21 4.34 9.24 -13.10
N TYR A 22 5.00 9.18 -14.28
CA TYR A 22 4.92 8.01 -15.12
C TYR A 22 5.95 6.96 -14.70
N ILE A 23 5.52 5.72 -14.51
CA ILE A 23 6.39 4.58 -14.21
C ILE A 23 6.46 3.73 -15.48
N PRO A 24 7.56 3.83 -16.26
CA PRO A 24 7.70 3.05 -17.49
C PRO A 24 7.81 1.56 -17.16
N ALA A 25 7.10 0.72 -17.90
CA ALA A 25 7.24 -0.73 -17.88
C ALA A 25 8.10 -1.17 -19.06
N THR A 26 9.40 -0.91 -19.00
CA THR A 26 10.36 -1.30 -20.02
C THR A 26 11.14 -2.53 -19.55
N GLY A 27 10.95 -3.67 -20.21
CA GLY A 27 11.76 -4.83 -19.95
C GLY A 27 11.00 -6.16 -20.05
N PRO A 28 11.72 -7.31 -20.10
CA PRO A 28 11.11 -8.62 -20.08
C PRO A 28 10.31 -8.80 -18.77
N ALA A 29 9.17 -9.47 -18.89
CA ALA A 29 8.27 -9.78 -17.77
C ALA A 29 9.06 -10.18 -16.53
N SER A 30 8.79 -9.50 -15.45
CA SER A 30 9.54 -9.57 -14.21
C SER A 30 9.68 -11.01 -13.70
N ARG A 31 10.90 -11.43 -13.43
CA ARG A 31 11.14 -12.60 -12.58
C ARG A 31 10.44 -12.41 -11.24
N PRO A 32 9.94 -13.46 -10.57
CA PRO A 32 9.36 -13.33 -9.24
C PRO A 32 10.33 -12.60 -8.31
N ARG A 33 9.88 -11.51 -7.71
CA ARG A 33 10.69 -10.70 -6.79
C ARG A 33 10.40 -11.07 -5.36
N ARG A 34 11.41 -10.95 -4.51
CA ARG A 34 11.30 -11.10 -3.06
C ARG A 34 11.58 -9.76 -2.41
N ILE A 35 10.71 -9.37 -1.50
CA ILE A 35 10.74 -8.05 -0.87
C ILE A 35 10.78 -8.22 0.63
N LEU A 36 11.68 -7.48 1.29
CA LEU A 36 11.72 -7.30 2.72
C LEU A 36 11.84 -5.81 3.04
N LYS A 37 11.29 -5.37 4.17
CA LYS A 37 11.40 -3.98 4.65
C LYS A 37 11.53 -3.93 6.17
N HIS A 38 12.31 -2.98 6.64
CA HIS A 38 12.37 -2.61 8.05
C HIS A 38 12.71 -1.12 8.19
N GLY A 39 11.84 -0.34 8.84
CA GLY A 39 12.03 1.12 8.93
C GLY A 39 12.05 1.77 7.55
N ASP A 40 13.04 2.61 7.29
CA ASP A 40 13.21 3.31 6.01
C ASP A 40 14.01 2.50 4.98
N THR A 41 14.42 1.27 5.35
CA THR A 41 15.19 0.38 4.49
C THR A 41 14.32 -0.72 3.90
N PHE A 42 14.42 -0.94 2.59
CA PHE A 42 13.83 -2.11 1.94
C PHE A 42 14.78 -2.72 0.92
N ILE A 43 14.60 -4.00 0.65
CA ILE A 43 15.35 -4.75 -0.37
C ILE A 43 14.41 -5.43 -1.34
N VAL A 44 14.75 -5.35 -2.61
CA VAL A 44 14.10 -6.09 -3.70
C VAL A 44 15.16 -6.97 -4.36
N VAL A 45 14.93 -8.27 -4.35
CA VAL A 45 15.83 -9.28 -4.93
C VAL A 45 15.08 -10.22 -5.84
N ASP A 46 15.80 -10.94 -6.70
CA ASP A 46 15.24 -12.03 -7.49
C ASP A 46 15.03 -13.32 -6.66
N SER A 47 14.61 -14.40 -7.30
CA SER A 47 14.40 -15.70 -6.64
C SER A 47 15.68 -16.35 -6.09
N HIS A 48 16.88 -15.98 -6.57
CA HIS A 48 18.16 -16.44 -6.04
C HIS A 48 18.62 -15.60 -4.83
N GLY A 49 17.91 -14.51 -4.54
CA GLY A 49 18.31 -13.52 -3.56
C GLY A 49 19.36 -12.52 -4.11
N ASP A 50 19.53 -12.44 -5.43
CA ASP A 50 20.47 -11.55 -6.09
C ASP A 50 19.84 -10.20 -6.44
N ILE A 51 20.69 -9.17 -6.53
CA ILE A 51 20.38 -7.82 -6.98
C ILE A 51 21.11 -7.57 -8.29
N GLY A 52 20.46 -6.90 -9.27
CA GLY A 52 21.11 -6.43 -10.48
C GLY A 52 21.14 -7.45 -11.62
N ALA A 53 20.35 -8.53 -11.53
CA ALA A 53 20.24 -9.53 -12.58
C ALA A 53 19.63 -9.00 -13.91
N SER A 54 19.02 -7.81 -13.88
CA SER A 54 18.41 -7.16 -15.06
C SER A 54 18.89 -5.70 -15.16
N PRO A 55 19.54 -5.31 -16.24
CA PRO A 55 19.87 -3.90 -16.48
C PRO A 55 18.61 -3.03 -16.46
N GLY A 56 18.62 -1.92 -15.74
CA GLY A 56 17.46 -1.04 -15.55
C GLY A 56 16.37 -1.64 -14.64
N GLY A 57 16.66 -2.74 -13.94
CA GLY A 57 15.74 -3.37 -12.99
C GLY A 57 15.50 -2.54 -11.73
N THR A 58 14.36 -2.81 -11.08
CA THR A 58 13.98 -2.21 -9.80
C THR A 58 14.59 -2.92 -8.59
N ASP A 59 15.46 -3.90 -8.82
CA ASP A 59 16.14 -4.65 -7.78
C ASP A 59 17.16 -3.74 -7.07
N GLY A 60 17.32 -3.90 -5.78
CA GLY A 60 18.24 -3.09 -4.99
C GLY A 60 18.03 -3.16 -3.49
N LEU A 61 18.97 -2.63 -2.75
CA LEU A 61 18.82 -2.25 -1.35
C LEU A 61 18.63 -0.74 -1.30
N PHE A 62 17.50 -0.29 -0.77
CA PHE A 62 17.09 1.11 -0.74
C PHE A 62 17.02 1.64 0.68
N TYR A 63 17.35 2.90 0.85
CA TYR A 63 17.23 3.65 2.09
C TYR A 63 16.94 5.13 1.78
N CYS A 64 15.92 5.72 2.38
CA CYS A 64 15.55 7.13 2.19
C CYS A 64 15.57 7.54 0.70
N ASP A 65 14.74 6.88 -0.13
CA ASP A 65 14.59 7.12 -1.58
C ASP A 65 15.87 7.00 -2.43
N THR A 66 16.92 6.37 -1.92
CA THR A 66 18.19 6.15 -2.66
C THR A 66 18.52 4.66 -2.71
N ARG A 67 19.03 4.17 -3.83
CA ARG A 67 19.50 2.78 -4.01
C ARG A 67 20.95 2.66 -3.50
N PHE A 68 21.13 2.10 -2.31
CA PHE A 68 22.43 1.92 -1.66
C PHE A 68 23.21 0.70 -2.15
N LEU A 69 22.51 -0.24 -2.82
CA LEU A 69 23.16 -1.39 -3.46
C LEU A 69 22.39 -1.71 -4.74
N SER A 70 23.07 -1.64 -5.88
CA SER A 70 22.50 -1.92 -7.21
C SER A 70 22.92 -3.29 -7.76
N ARG A 71 23.91 -3.91 -7.11
CA ARG A 71 24.39 -5.26 -7.44
C ARG A 71 24.72 -6.06 -6.19
N LEU A 72 24.27 -7.31 -6.14
CA LEU A 72 24.67 -8.29 -5.14
C LEU A 72 24.43 -9.69 -5.74
N GLU A 73 25.49 -10.34 -6.21
CA GLU A 73 25.41 -11.65 -6.88
C GLU A 73 26.30 -12.67 -6.19
N LEU A 74 25.84 -13.92 -6.16
CA LEU A 74 26.56 -15.06 -5.62
C LEU A 74 27.05 -15.97 -6.74
N LEU A 75 28.35 -16.29 -6.76
CA LEU A 75 28.97 -17.20 -7.69
C LEU A 75 29.70 -18.36 -6.96
N LEU A 76 29.58 -19.56 -7.49
CA LEU A 76 30.31 -20.77 -7.09
C LEU A 76 31.27 -21.15 -8.22
N ASN A 77 32.58 -21.04 -7.98
CA ASN A 77 33.62 -21.25 -9.00
C ASN A 77 33.35 -20.43 -10.29
N GLY A 78 32.88 -19.18 -10.12
CA GLY A 78 32.57 -18.27 -11.22
C GLY A 78 31.22 -18.48 -11.92
N VAL A 79 30.39 -19.45 -11.48
CA VAL A 79 29.10 -19.76 -12.08
C VAL A 79 27.96 -19.47 -11.10
N GLN A 80 26.83 -18.96 -11.59
CA GLN A 80 25.64 -18.76 -10.78
C GLN A 80 25.08 -20.11 -10.32
N PRO A 81 24.74 -20.28 -9.03
CA PRO A 81 24.13 -21.52 -8.53
C PRO A 81 22.73 -21.73 -9.11
N LEU A 82 22.27 -22.97 -9.12
CA LEU A 82 20.91 -23.35 -9.50
C LEU A 82 19.96 -23.13 -8.33
N LEU A 83 18.76 -22.62 -8.63
CA LEU A 83 17.70 -22.42 -7.64
C LEU A 83 16.96 -23.73 -7.35
N LEU A 84 16.88 -24.11 -6.08
CA LEU A 84 16.03 -25.20 -5.58
C LEU A 84 14.74 -24.68 -4.97
N GLY A 85 14.79 -23.57 -4.23
CA GLY A 85 13.62 -22.96 -3.60
C GLY A 85 13.90 -21.55 -3.10
N SER A 86 12.84 -20.73 -3.00
CA SER A 86 12.93 -19.36 -2.52
C SER A 86 11.65 -18.99 -1.77
N ASN A 87 11.76 -18.84 -0.45
CA ASN A 87 10.62 -18.60 0.42
C ASN A 87 10.83 -17.39 1.33
N VAL A 88 9.91 -16.44 1.27
CA VAL A 88 9.74 -15.44 2.32
C VAL A 88 8.92 -16.07 3.43
N ARG A 89 9.36 -15.91 4.66
CA ARG A 89 8.63 -16.41 5.83
C ARG A 89 7.27 -15.71 5.93
N ASP A 90 6.25 -16.42 6.47
CA ASP A 90 4.86 -15.95 6.55
C ASP A 90 4.68 -14.60 7.29
N ASP A 91 5.65 -14.23 8.14
CA ASP A 91 5.69 -12.96 8.86
C ASP A 91 6.53 -11.86 8.16
N ASN A 92 6.94 -12.07 6.91
CA ASN A 92 7.83 -11.20 6.12
C ASN A 92 9.17 -10.85 6.78
N SER A 93 9.58 -11.57 7.84
CA SER A 93 10.78 -11.21 8.60
C SER A 93 12.08 -11.68 7.96
N GLN A 94 12.03 -12.67 7.05
CA GLN A 94 13.20 -13.35 6.52
C GLN A 94 12.91 -13.97 5.16
N LEU A 95 13.88 -13.86 4.26
CA LEU A 95 13.96 -14.65 3.01
C LEU A 95 14.92 -15.80 3.21
N THR A 96 14.54 -17.00 2.80
CA THR A 96 15.40 -18.18 2.71
C THR A 96 15.43 -18.68 1.27
N VAL A 97 16.62 -18.86 0.73
CA VAL A 97 16.84 -19.37 -0.62
C VAL A 97 17.71 -20.62 -0.53
N ASP A 98 17.25 -21.70 -1.12
CA ASP A 98 17.96 -22.97 -1.26
C ASP A 98 18.54 -23.06 -2.67
N LEU A 99 19.86 -23.25 -2.75
CA LEU A 99 20.63 -23.29 -3.99
C LEU A 99 21.51 -24.54 -4.05
N THR A 100 21.86 -24.95 -5.27
CA THR A 100 22.86 -26.01 -5.51
C THR A 100 23.83 -25.62 -6.62
N ASN A 101 24.97 -26.27 -6.72
CA ASN A 101 25.89 -26.07 -7.83
C ASN A 101 25.40 -26.74 -9.11
N PRO A 102 25.57 -26.13 -10.30
CA PRO A 102 25.52 -26.85 -11.58
C PRO A 102 26.75 -27.77 -11.76
N ASP A 103 26.80 -28.49 -12.86
CA ASP A 103 28.05 -29.12 -13.32
C ASP A 103 29.10 -28.05 -13.59
N ILE A 104 30.24 -28.10 -12.94
CA ILE A 104 31.32 -27.15 -13.10
C ILE A 104 32.48 -27.83 -13.79
N TYR A 105 32.92 -27.27 -14.92
CA TYR A 105 34.01 -27.78 -15.76
C TYR A 105 35.23 -26.88 -15.68
N PHE A 106 36.41 -27.47 -15.64
CA PHE A 106 37.68 -26.81 -15.83
C PHE A 106 38.49 -27.60 -16.90
N ASP A 107 38.96 -26.91 -17.93
CA ASP A 107 39.63 -27.53 -19.09
C ASP A 107 38.87 -28.75 -19.67
N GLN A 108 37.57 -28.61 -19.86
CA GLN A 108 36.63 -29.65 -20.33
C GLN A 108 36.49 -30.87 -19.42
N ARG A 109 37.08 -30.85 -18.24
CA ARG A 109 36.90 -31.92 -17.22
C ARG A 109 35.88 -31.47 -16.20
N LEU A 110 34.95 -32.34 -15.85
CA LEU A 110 34.02 -32.16 -14.75
C LEU A 110 34.79 -32.15 -13.44
N VAL A 111 34.89 -30.98 -12.77
CA VAL A 111 35.58 -30.83 -11.49
C VAL A 111 34.64 -30.82 -10.29
N LEU A 112 33.40 -30.39 -10.49
CA LEU A 112 32.36 -30.44 -9.47
C LEU A 112 31.03 -30.88 -10.10
N PRO A 113 30.58 -32.11 -9.87
CA PRO A 113 29.26 -32.55 -10.34
C PRO A 113 28.14 -31.75 -9.73
N LYS A 114 27.06 -31.54 -10.49
CA LYS A 114 25.84 -30.89 -9.98
C LYS A 114 25.35 -31.56 -8.70
N ASP A 115 24.58 -30.80 -7.90
CA ASP A 115 23.94 -31.32 -6.67
C ASP A 115 24.90 -31.83 -5.58
N THR A 116 26.19 -31.46 -5.68
CA THR A 116 27.22 -31.82 -4.69
C THR A 116 27.15 -30.87 -3.48
N LEU A 117 26.92 -29.58 -3.72
CA LEU A 117 26.83 -28.56 -2.68
C LEU A 117 25.41 -28.11 -2.50
N HIS A 118 24.97 -27.96 -1.26
CA HIS A 118 23.74 -27.24 -0.89
C HIS A 118 24.11 -25.92 -0.22
N VAL A 119 23.57 -24.83 -0.71
CA VAL A 119 23.77 -23.49 -0.17
C VAL A 119 22.44 -22.95 0.33
N VAL A 120 22.35 -22.63 1.61
CA VAL A 120 21.22 -21.94 2.21
C VAL A 120 21.59 -20.48 2.41
N ARG A 121 20.93 -19.60 1.66
CA ARG A 121 21.07 -18.16 1.76
C ARG A 121 19.92 -17.61 2.59
N THR A 122 20.22 -16.93 3.68
CA THR A 122 19.23 -16.32 4.58
C THR A 122 19.43 -14.83 4.59
N ILE A 123 18.37 -14.04 4.31
CA ILE A 123 18.41 -12.56 4.27
C ILE A 123 17.32 -12.01 5.19
N PHE A 124 17.64 -10.99 5.99
CA PHE A 124 16.67 -10.19 6.76
C PHE A 124 17.17 -8.76 6.92
N LEU A 125 16.27 -7.84 7.26
CA LEU A 125 16.57 -6.43 7.53
C LEU A 125 16.38 -6.10 9.01
N TRP A 126 17.29 -5.27 9.54
CA TRP A 126 17.18 -4.72 10.90
C TRP A 126 18.06 -3.49 11.09
N GLY A 127 17.48 -2.37 11.56
CA GLY A 127 18.23 -1.16 11.91
C GLY A 127 19.10 -0.64 10.77
N ASP A 128 18.49 -0.32 9.62
CA ASP A 128 19.12 0.21 8.40
C ASP A 128 20.26 -0.66 7.85
N THR A 129 20.18 -1.95 8.13
CA THR A 129 21.18 -2.94 7.74
C THR A 129 20.50 -4.19 7.16
N ALA A 130 20.99 -4.64 6.00
CA ALA A 130 20.68 -5.94 5.45
C ALA A 130 21.68 -6.97 5.97
N TYR A 131 21.17 -8.07 6.50
CA TYR A 131 21.94 -9.19 7.02
C TYR A 131 21.78 -10.39 6.10
N GLN A 132 22.91 -11.01 5.74
CA GLN A 132 22.94 -12.22 4.94
C GLN A 132 23.81 -13.29 5.58
N ARG A 133 23.36 -14.55 5.53
CA ARG A 133 24.12 -15.73 5.87
C ARG A 133 24.11 -16.69 4.69
N LEU A 134 25.27 -17.18 4.30
CA LEU A 134 25.46 -18.24 3.32
C LEU A 134 25.98 -19.48 4.06
N ALA A 135 25.15 -20.50 4.20
CA ALA A 135 25.53 -21.77 4.80
C ALA A 135 25.73 -22.81 3.68
N ILE A 136 26.95 -23.30 3.51
CA ILE A 136 27.35 -24.17 2.42
C ILE A 136 27.67 -25.54 3.00
N ARG A 137 27.08 -26.59 2.47
CA ARG A 137 27.31 -27.98 2.90
C ARG A 137 27.67 -28.87 1.72
N ASN A 138 28.69 -29.67 1.90
CA ASN A 138 29.07 -30.69 0.94
C ASN A 138 28.28 -31.98 1.22
N TYR A 139 27.46 -32.43 0.26
CA TYR A 139 26.71 -33.68 0.30
C TYR A 139 27.41 -34.79 -0.48
N GLY A 140 28.46 -34.49 -1.24
CA GLY A 140 29.31 -35.45 -1.93
C GLY A 140 30.13 -36.33 -0.97
N ASP A 141 30.89 -37.22 -1.55
CA ASP A 141 31.77 -38.21 -0.86
C ASP A 141 33.26 -37.85 -0.96
N HIS A 142 33.59 -36.73 -1.66
CA HIS A 142 34.94 -36.25 -1.85
C HIS A 142 35.10 -34.83 -1.26
N VAL A 143 36.36 -34.43 -0.98
CA VAL A 143 36.67 -33.07 -0.60
C VAL A 143 36.44 -32.14 -1.78
N VAL A 144 35.76 -31.03 -1.54
CA VAL A 144 35.48 -29.99 -2.54
C VAL A 144 36.31 -28.75 -2.22
N ASP A 145 37.08 -28.27 -3.18
CA ASP A 145 37.71 -26.95 -3.17
C ASP A 145 36.80 -25.97 -3.91
N LEU A 146 36.21 -25.06 -3.18
CA LEU A 146 35.21 -24.09 -3.66
C LEU A 146 35.77 -22.67 -3.62
N GLN A 147 35.69 -21.98 -4.75
CA GLN A 147 35.81 -20.52 -4.79
C GLN A 147 34.42 -19.91 -4.69
N LEU A 148 34.09 -19.33 -3.56
CA LEU A 148 32.86 -18.56 -3.36
C LEU A 148 33.15 -17.09 -3.64
N THR A 149 32.41 -16.46 -4.57
CA THR A 149 32.56 -15.04 -4.87
C THR A 149 31.24 -14.32 -4.67
N ILE A 150 31.28 -13.17 -3.99
CA ILE A 150 30.17 -12.25 -3.82
C ILE A 150 30.53 -10.99 -4.61
N LEU A 151 29.78 -10.68 -5.65
CA LEU A 151 29.91 -9.44 -6.41
C LEU A 151 28.96 -8.41 -5.83
N PHE A 152 29.39 -7.16 -5.72
CA PHE A 152 28.58 -6.07 -5.19
C PHE A 152 28.95 -4.74 -5.86
N ASP A 153 27.96 -3.84 -5.96
CA ASP A 153 28.16 -2.48 -6.47
C ASP A 153 27.01 -1.57 -6.04
N SER A 154 27.20 -0.26 -6.16
CA SER A 154 26.17 0.74 -5.94
C SER A 154 26.26 1.86 -6.98
N ASP A 155 25.11 2.24 -7.53
CA ASP A 155 24.98 3.42 -8.38
C ASP A 155 24.47 4.65 -7.61
N PHE A 156 24.01 4.47 -6.37
CA PHE A 156 23.35 5.49 -5.55
C PHE A 156 22.25 6.27 -6.28
N ALA A 157 21.59 5.61 -7.24
CA ALA A 157 20.52 6.21 -8.01
C ALA A 157 19.36 6.62 -7.08
N ASP A 158 18.82 7.81 -7.33
CA ASP A 158 17.57 8.25 -6.71
C ASP A 158 16.43 7.33 -7.17
N LEU A 159 15.40 7.15 -6.33
CA LEU A 159 14.26 6.30 -6.67
C LEU A 159 13.57 6.74 -7.96
N PHE A 160 13.54 8.04 -8.26
CA PHE A 160 12.98 8.55 -9.50
C PHE A 160 13.82 8.18 -10.73
N GLU A 161 15.15 8.08 -10.59
CA GLU A 161 16.02 7.56 -11.65
C GLU A 161 15.76 6.06 -11.88
N VAL A 162 15.59 5.28 -10.81
CA VAL A 162 15.21 3.86 -10.88
C VAL A 162 13.84 3.69 -11.55
N ARG A 163 12.94 4.67 -11.40
CA ARG A 163 11.64 4.75 -12.10
C ARG A 163 11.75 5.13 -13.57
N GLY A 164 12.90 5.57 -14.03
CA GLY A 164 13.17 5.90 -15.44
C GLY A 164 13.39 7.38 -15.75
N LEU A 165 13.40 8.27 -14.74
CA LEU A 165 13.81 9.67 -14.98
C LEU A 165 15.31 9.74 -15.26
N HIS A 166 15.67 10.55 -16.24
CA HIS A 166 17.07 10.77 -16.60
C HIS A 166 17.63 12.02 -15.91
N ARG A 167 18.78 11.86 -15.26
CA ARG A 167 19.58 12.98 -14.71
C ARG A 167 20.83 13.19 -15.52
N SER A 168 21.16 14.44 -15.78
CA SER A 168 22.37 14.82 -16.52
C SER A 168 23.59 14.98 -15.61
N LYS A 169 23.39 15.14 -14.30
CA LYS A 169 24.45 15.39 -13.33
C LYS A 169 24.29 14.50 -12.11
N HIS A 170 25.41 13.93 -11.67
CA HIS A 170 25.51 13.12 -10.45
C HIS A 170 26.66 13.59 -9.60
N GLY A 171 26.63 13.21 -8.32
CA GLY A 171 27.73 13.40 -7.40
C GLY A 171 28.94 12.47 -7.70
N LEU A 172 29.82 12.33 -6.75
CA LEU A 172 31.05 11.55 -6.91
C LEU A 172 30.94 10.21 -6.18
N ILE A 173 31.18 9.12 -6.91
CA ILE A 173 31.27 7.77 -6.34
C ILE A 173 32.71 7.49 -5.95
N GLY A 174 32.91 6.97 -4.75
CA GLY A 174 34.18 6.56 -4.20
C GLY A 174 34.12 5.18 -3.52
N HIS A 175 35.26 4.57 -3.32
CA HIS A 175 35.40 3.27 -2.66
C HIS A 175 36.49 3.31 -1.60
N ALA A 176 36.28 2.61 -0.49
CA ALA A 176 37.29 2.36 0.52
C ALA A 176 37.22 0.88 0.93
N SER A 177 38.33 0.27 1.20
CA SER A 177 38.40 -1.13 1.62
C SER A 177 39.39 -1.35 2.76
N GLY A 178 39.04 -2.25 3.67
CA GLY A 178 39.90 -2.81 4.71
C GLY A 178 39.99 -4.32 4.50
N ALA A 179 40.53 -5.04 5.50
CA ALA A 179 40.72 -6.50 5.38
C ALA A 179 39.38 -7.29 5.27
N ALA A 180 38.35 -6.86 5.98
CA ALA A 180 37.04 -7.53 6.01
C ALA A 180 35.85 -6.56 5.78
N THR A 181 36.16 -5.33 5.33
CA THR A 181 35.14 -4.27 5.16
C THR A 181 35.34 -3.55 3.86
N GLY A 182 34.28 -3.51 3.01
CA GLY A 182 34.17 -2.64 1.84
C GLY A 182 33.23 -1.49 2.14
N VAL A 183 33.54 -0.28 1.65
CA VAL A 183 32.64 0.88 1.77
C VAL A 183 32.47 1.50 0.39
N LEU A 184 31.24 1.59 -0.07
CA LEU A 184 30.83 2.34 -1.24
C LEU A 184 30.35 3.71 -0.76
N ILE A 185 30.79 4.77 -1.41
CA ILE A 185 30.60 6.16 -0.97
C ILE A 185 30.03 6.97 -2.12
N TYR A 186 29.08 7.83 -1.83
CA TYR A 186 28.56 8.80 -2.76
C TYR A 186 28.48 10.18 -2.10
N ASP A 187 29.23 11.12 -2.63
CA ASP A 187 29.16 12.54 -2.26
C ASP A 187 28.17 13.23 -3.20
N GLY A 188 26.93 13.40 -2.72
CA GLY A 188 25.81 13.92 -3.50
C GLY A 188 25.92 15.40 -3.81
N LEU A 189 25.21 15.85 -4.85
CA LEU A 189 25.08 17.26 -5.23
C LEU A 189 24.32 18.08 -4.18
N ASP A 190 23.50 17.41 -3.35
CA ASP A 190 22.81 17.99 -2.20
C ASP A 190 23.72 18.22 -0.97
N GLY A 191 25.04 17.96 -1.13
CA GLY A 191 26.04 18.08 -0.08
C GLY A 191 25.98 16.95 0.97
N LYS A 192 25.12 15.96 0.82
CA LYS A 192 25.04 14.80 1.71
C LYS A 192 25.95 13.68 1.23
N ARG A 193 26.65 13.07 2.18
CA ARG A 193 27.40 11.82 1.94
C ARG A 193 26.49 10.63 2.23
N ARG A 194 26.41 9.68 1.29
CA ARG A 194 25.71 8.41 1.42
C ARG A 194 26.72 7.28 1.41
N GLN A 195 26.57 6.28 2.28
CA GLN A 195 27.53 5.18 2.41
C GLN A 195 26.85 3.83 2.57
N SER A 196 27.36 2.85 1.82
CA SER A 196 27.04 1.43 1.99
C SER A 196 28.27 0.73 2.58
N ALA A 197 28.19 0.28 3.83
CA ALA A 197 29.27 -0.46 4.46
C ALA A 197 29.00 -1.96 4.46
N LEU A 198 29.81 -2.70 3.72
CA LEU A 198 29.75 -4.16 3.63
C LEU A 198 30.76 -4.75 4.62
N ASN A 199 30.31 -5.57 5.57
CA ASN A 199 31.17 -6.27 6.51
C ASN A 199 31.06 -7.77 6.30
N PHE A 200 32.18 -8.43 6.17
CA PHE A 200 32.33 -9.86 5.87
C PHE A 200 32.89 -10.63 7.06
N ASP A 201 32.27 -11.75 7.42
CA ASP A 201 32.71 -12.65 8.48
C ASP A 201 32.54 -14.12 8.04
N PRO A 202 33.61 -14.91 7.95
CA PRO A 202 35.03 -14.56 8.16
C PRO A 202 35.57 -13.59 7.12
N GLN A 203 36.75 -13.05 7.37
CA GLN A 203 37.49 -12.23 6.40
C GLN A 203 37.62 -13.00 5.07
N PRO A 204 37.33 -12.38 3.90
CA PRO A 204 37.57 -12.99 2.59
C PRO A 204 39.06 -13.18 2.30
N ALA A 205 39.40 -14.12 1.45
CA ALA A 205 40.77 -14.32 0.97
C ALA A 205 41.22 -13.14 0.10
N GLU A 206 40.33 -12.55 -0.65
CA GLU A 206 40.54 -11.37 -1.46
C GLU A 206 39.29 -10.46 -1.40
N LEU A 207 39.51 -9.18 -1.16
CA LEU A 207 38.49 -8.14 -1.18
C LEU A 207 38.91 -7.04 -2.14
N THR A 208 38.16 -6.87 -3.23
CA THR A 208 38.33 -5.77 -4.19
C THR A 208 37.29 -4.68 -3.98
N GLN A 209 37.24 -3.68 -4.84
CA GLN A 209 36.22 -2.63 -4.80
C GLN A 209 34.79 -3.16 -5.06
N THR A 210 34.64 -4.26 -5.80
CA THR A 210 33.35 -4.79 -6.27
C THR A 210 33.17 -6.28 -6.03
N SER A 211 34.10 -6.95 -5.35
CA SER A 211 34.01 -8.40 -5.08
C SER A 211 34.68 -8.82 -3.79
N ALA A 212 34.15 -9.86 -3.17
CA ALA A 212 34.74 -10.57 -2.04
C ALA A 212 34.83 -12.07 -2.40
N SER A 213 36.03 -12.63 -2.37
CA SER A 213 36.31 -14.01 -2.73
C SER A 213 36.83 -14.83 -1.55
N TYR A 214 36.34 -16.09 -1.44
CA TYR A 214 36.70 -17.03 -0.41
C TYR A 214 37.19 -18.34 -1.06
N ALA A 215 38.35 -18.83 -0.61
CA ALA A 215 38.80 -20.21 -0.89
C ALA A 215 38.29 -21.10 0.24
N ILE A 216 37.35 -21.98 -0.03
CA ILE A 216 36.68 -22.83 0.95
C ILE A 216 36.94 -24.28 0.64
N GLN A 217 37.63 -25.01 1.51
CA GLN A 217 37.73 -26.46 1.43
C GLN A 217 36.66 -27.11 2.32
N LEU A 218 35.88 -28.02 1.75
CA LEU A 218 34.79 -28.74 2.41
C LEU A 218 35.00 -30.25 2.31
N SER A 219 35.31 -30.90 3.43
CA SER A 219 35.31 -32.35 3.54
C SER A 219 33.88 -32.91 3.31
N PRO A 220 33.73 -34.21 2.97
CA PRO A 220 32.42 -34.84 2.88
C PRO A 220 31.57 -34.59 4.13
N LYS A 221 30.31 -34.20 3.92
CA LYS A 221 29.29 -33.85 4.95
C LYS A 221 29.62 -32.64 5.81
N ALA A 222 30.76 -31.96 5.60
CA ALA A 222 31.12 -30.75 6.31
C ALA A 222 30.28 -29.56 5.83
N ALA A 223 30.14 -28.55 6.71
CA ALA A 223 29.49 -27.31 6.42
C ALA A 223 30.32 -26.11 6.90
N LYS A 224 30.25 -25.01 6.15
CA LYS A 224 30.80 -23.71 6.52
C LYS A 224 29.77 -22.59 6.32
N ALA A 225 29.93 -21.50 7.01
CA ALA A 225 29.06 -20.33 6.85
C ALA A 225 29.86 -19.06 6.63
N VAL A 226 29.34 -18.20 5.77
CA VAL A 226 29.83 -16.83 5.52
C VAL A 226 28.71 -15.87 5.85
N PHE A 227 29.03 -14.80 6.53
CA PHE A 227 28.08 -13.75 6.89
C PHE A 227 28.47 -12.45 6.19
N LEU A 228 27.47 -11.74 5.71
CA LEU A 228 27.59 -10.39 5.15
C LEU A 228 26.57 -9.49 5.83
N THR A 229 26.99 -8.28 6.20
CA THR A 229 26.06 -7.20 6.55
C THR A 229 26.31 -6.01 5.64
N VAL A 230 25.22 -5.39 5.18
CA VAL A 230 25.26 -4.17 4.36
C VAL A 230 24.49 -3.10 5.12
N GLY A 231 25.21 -2.18 5.74
CA GLY A 231 24.64 -1.03 6.45
C GLY A 231 24.48 0.15 5.50
N CYS A 232 23.30 0.79 5.49
CA CYS A 232 23.01 2.01 4.77
C CYS A 232 23.06 3.21 5.71
N GLY A 233 23.62 4.35 5.28
CA GLY A 233 23.66 5.51 6.16
C GLY A 233 23.96 6.85 5.50
N ILE A 234 23.46 7.91 6.13
CA ILE A 234 23.64 9.31 5.78
C ILE A 234 24.00 10.06 7.08
N PRO A 235 25.21 10.57 7.29
CA PRO A 235 26.39 10.42 6.44
C PRO A 235 27.12 9.08 6.58
N ALA A 236 26.83 8.27 7.59
CA ALA A 236 27.49 7.01 7.84
C ALA A 236 26.51 5.94 8.33
N PRO A 237 26.72 4.67 7.92
CA PRO A 237 25.85 3.58 8.35
C PRO A 237 26.02 3.26 9.85
N PRO A 238 24.99 2.67 10.48
CA PRO A 238 25.08 2.20 11.85
C PRO A 238 26.09 1.05 11.96
N LYS A 239 26.67 0.88 13.14
CA LYS A 239 27.53 -0.30 13.41
C LYS A 239 26.66 -1.55 13.46
N PRO A 240 26.93 -2.56 12.62
CA PRO A 240 26.12 -3.78 12.61
C PRO A 240 26.29 -4.57 13.91
N VAL A 241 25.21 -5.17 14.36
CA VAL A 241 25.26 -6.15 15.46
C VAL A 241 25.51 -7.56 14.86
N PRO A 242 26.03 -8.53 15.66
CA PRO A 242 26.17 -9.90 15.17
C PRO A 242 24.85 -10.47 14.63
N PHE A 243 24.93 -11.24 13.54
CA PHE A 243 23.78 -11.79 12.80
C PHE A 243 22.67 -12.34 13.69
N LEU A 244 22.99 -13.24 14.65
CA LEU A 244 21.99 -13.84 15.54
C LEU A 244 21.33 -12.82 16.49
N ARG A 245 22.05 -11.75 16.87
CA ARG A 245 21.48 -10.68 17.69
C ARG A 245 20.50 -9.84 16.87
N GLY A 246 20.89 -9.48 15.64
CA GLY A 246 20.00 -8.78 14.69
C GLY A 246 18.73 -9.57 14.43
N LEU A 247 18.84 -10.85 14.11
CA LEU A 247 17.69 -11.74 13.86
C LEU A 247 16.74 -11.84 15.07
N ARG A 248 17.29 -12.00 16.28
CA ARG A 248 16.48 -12.00 17.51
C ARG A 248 15.81 -10.66 17.77
N ALA A 249 16.48 -9.54 17.48
CA ALA A 249 15.92 -8.20 17.64
C ALA A 249 14.77 -7.96 16.66
N ALA A 250 14.93 -8.32 15.38
CA ALA A 250 13.90 -8.24 14.35
C ALA A 250 12.65 -9.04 14.75
N HIS A 251 12.80 -10.30 15.16
CA HIS A 251 11.68 -11.12 15.62
C HIS A 251 10.99 -10.58 16.88
N ARG A 252 11.73 -9.99 17.82
CA ARG A 252 11.13 -9.37 19.01
C ARG A 252 10.34 -8.12 18.66
N ALA A 253 10.85 -7.29 17.75
CA ALA A 253 10.16 -6.08 17.30
C ALA A 253 8.83 -6.44 16.62
N LEU A 254 8.85 -7.44 15.73
CA LEU A 254 7.65 -7.91 15.05
C LEU A 254 6.59 -8.43 16.04
N ARG A 255 6.98 -9.27 17.02
CA ARG A 255 6.05 -9.73 18.05
C ARG A 255 5.44 -8.58 18.86
N ARG A 256 6.23 -7.57 19.23
CA ARG A 256 5.72 -6.39 19.93
C ARG A 256 4.75 -5.57 19.08
N ALA A 257 5.01 -5.47 17.79
CA ALA A 257 4.16 -4.74 16.85
C ALA A 257 2.76 -5.37 16.73
N SER A 258 2.65 -6.70 16.78
CA SER A 258 1.40 -7.45 16.62
C SER A 258 0.66 -7.76 17.93
N GLN A 259 1.28 -7.59 19.12
CA GLN A 259 0.74 -8.06 20.41
C GLN A 259 -0.64 -7.51 20.80
N ASN A 260 -0.98 -6.30 20.36
CA ASN A 260 -2.21 -5.62 20.75
C ASN A 260 -3.24 -5.51 19.62
N ALA A 261 -2.92 -5.99 18.42
CA ALA A 261 -3.88 -6.02 17.34
C ALA A 261 -4.92 -7.13 17.55
N SER A 262 -6.14 -6.89 17.10
CA SER A 262 -7.12 -7.96 16.99
C SER A 262 -6.65 -9.01 15.98
N THR A 263 -7.02 -10.27 16.18
CA THR A 263 -6.68 -11.36 15.27
C THR A 263 -7.94 -12.01 14.71
N VAL A 264 -7.81 -12.50 13.50
CA VAL A 264 -8.89 -13.13 12.73
C VAL A 264 -8.49 -14.55 12.38
N VAL A 265 -9.38 -15.51 12.65
CA VAL A 265 -9.25 -16.90 12.24
C VAL A 265 -10.58 -17.36 11.66
N SER A 266 -10.58 -18.09 10.57
CA SER A 266 -11.80 -18.57 9.92
C SER A 266 -11.80 -20.08 9.70
N SER A 267 -12.94 -20.61 9.26
CA SER A 267 -13.09 -22.01 8.83
C SER A 267 -12.43 -22.30 7.47
N ASN A 268 -11.96 -21.28 6.75
CA ASN A 268 -11.36 -21.41 5.43
C ASN A 268 -9.84 -21.17 5.50
N GLU A 269 -9.05 -22.23 5.29
CA GLU A 269 -7.58 -22.19 5.36
C GLU A 269 -6.98 -21.15 4.38
N ILE A 270 -7.48 -21.08 3.14
CA ILE A 270 -6.98 -20.13 2.14
C ILE A 270 -7.26 -18.68 2.60
N PHE A 271 -8.40 -18.43 3.21
CA PHE A 271 -8.70 -17.11 3.76
C PHE A 271 -7.81 -16.78 4.96
N ASN A 272 -7.47 -17.77 5.78
CA ASN A 272 -6.49 -17.59 6.87
C ASN A 272 -5.11 -17.23 6.32
N GLU A 273 -4.66 -17.85 5.21
CA GLU A 273 -3.41 -17.47 4.53
C GLU A 273 -3.47 -16.00 4.04
N ILE A 274 -4.59 -15.56 3.44
CA ILE A 274 -4.78 -14.18 2.99
C ILE A 274 -4.68 -13.21 4.17
N VAL A 275 -5.38 -13.49 5.28
CA VAL A 275 -5.37 -12.64 6.48
C VAL A 275 -3.98 -12.60 7.12
N CYS A 276 -3.28 -13.74 7.21
CA CYS A 276 -1.91 -13.79 7.72
C CYS A 276 -0.94 -12.98 6.87
N SER A 277 -0.96 -13.15 5.54
CA SER A 277 -0.12 -12.37 4.62
C SER A 277 -0.43 -10.88 4.69
N SER A 278 -1.70 -10.50 4.75
CA SER A 278 -2.14 -9.10 4.87
C SER A 278 -1.65 -8.46 6.17
N MET A 279 -1.73 -9.17 7.29
CA MET A 279 -1.20 -8.69 8.57
C MET A 279 0.33 -8.57 8.54
N ALA A 280 1.02 -9.54 7.95
CA ALA A 280 2.48 -9.51 7.81
C ALA A 280 2.94 -8.33 6.94
N ASP A 281 2.22 -8.05 5.86
CA ASP A 281 2.48 -6.91 4.99
C ASP A 281 2.26 -5.57 5.70
N LEU A 282 1.15 -5.41 6.42
CA LEU A 282 0.90 -4.22 7.25
C LEU A 282 2.01 -4.03 8.29
N CYS A 283 2.42 -5.11 8.99
CA CYS A 283 3.50 -5.03 9.97
C CYS A 283 4.85 -4.64 9.32
N MET A 284 5.16 -5.16 8.14
CA MET A 284 6.37 -4.85 7.39
C MET A 284 6.39 -3.40 6.88
N LEU A 285 5.26 -2.90 6.38
CA LEU A 285 5.13 -1.52 5.88
C LEU A 285 5.09 -0.48 7.01
N MET A 286 4.81 -0.91 8.25
CA MET A 286 4.75 -0.01 9.40
C MET A 286 6.14 0.49 9.78
N THR A 287 6.33 1.80 9.73
CA THR A 287 7.57 2.49 10.11
C THR A 287 7.37 3.25 11.42
N GLN A 288 8.33 3.15 12.32
CA GLN A 288 8.33 3.93 13.55
C GLN A 288 8.87 5.33 13.27
N THR A 289 8.04 6.34 13.35
CA THR A 289 8.39 7.75 13.18
C THR A 289 8.44 8.46 14.55
N PRO A 290 9.01 9.67 14.65
CA PRO A 290 8.99 10.44 15.89
C PRO A 290 7.57 10.71 16.43
N GLN A 291 6.56 10.78 15.55
CA GLN A 291 5.16 11.03 15.92
C GLN A 291 4.38 9.75 16.23
N GLY A 292 4.94 8.58 15.96
CA GLY A 292 4.31 7.29 16.17
C GLY A 292 4.45 6.33 15.00
N ARG A 293 3.66 5.27 15.00
CA ARG A 293 3.66 4.26 13.92
C ARG A 293 2.96 4.83 12.67
N TYR A 294 3.59 4.69 11.53
CA TYR A 294 3.06 5.17 10.25
C TYR A 294 3.16 4.09 9.17
N PRO A 295 2.08 3.75 8.45
CA PRO A 295 2.14 2.82 7.31
C PRO A 295 2.72 3.54 6.09
N TYR A 296 3.92 3.13 5.63
CA TYR A 296 4.42 3.57 4.34
C TYR A 296 3.60 2.90 3.24
N ALA A 297 3.34 3.66 2.16
CA ALA A 297 2.29 3.28 1.22
C ALA A 297 2.56 1.96 0.50
N GLY A 298 3.75 1.79 -0.11
CA GLY A 298 4.03 0.54 -0.83
C GLY A 298 5.44 0.41 -1.39
N ILE A 299 5.83 -0.80 -1.74
CA ILE A 299 7.15 -1.12 -2.27
C ILE A 299 7.02 -1.59 -3.72
N PRO A 300 7.92 -1.13 -4.62
CA PRO A 300 9.13 -0.33 -4.36
C PRO A 300 8.93 1.19 -4.36
N TRP A 301 7.86 1.72 -4.95
CA TRP A 301 7.78 3.12 -5.38
C TRP A 301 7.37 4.11 -4.29
N TYR A 302 6.63 3.64 -3.28
CA TYR A 302 5.93 4.48 -2.31
C TYR A 302 6.33 4.15 -0.87
N SER A 303 7.61 3.72 -0.66
CA SER A 303 8.12 3.39 0.68
C SER A 303 8.51 4.64 1.48
N THR A 304 7.55 5.54 1.66
CA THR A 304 7.67 6.78 2.43
C THR A 304 6.31 7.23 2.99
N THR A 305 6.26 8.42 3.60
CA THR A 305 5.01 9.02 4.10
C THR A 305 4.16 9.53 2.95
N PHE A 306 2.98 8.93 2.76
CA PHE A 306 1.90 9.41 1.89
C PHE A 306 0.69 9.76 2.73
N GLY A 307 0.10 10.95 2.55
CA GLY A 307 -1.03 11.43 3.34
C GLY A 307 -2.28 10.58 3.14
N ARG A 308 -2.79 10.50 1.92
CA ARG A 308 -3.99 9.74 1.54
C ARG A 308 -3.88 8.27 1.92
N ASP A 309 -2.77 7.62 1.52
CA ASP A 309 -2.55 6.19 1.75
C ASP A 309 -2.50 5.86 3.24
N GLY A 310 -1.78 6.69 4.02
CA GLY A 310 -1.72 6.56 5.46
C GLY A 310 -3.09 6.70 6.12
N LEU A 311 -3.87 7.71 5.71
CA LEU A 311 -5.21 8.00 6.24
C LEU A 311 -6.20 6.88 5.92
N ILE A 312 -6.24 6.41 4.67
CA ILE A 312 -7.12 5.32 4.26
C ILE A 312 -6.71 4.00 4.94
N THR A 313 -5.41 3.68 5.00
CA THR A 313 -4.92 2.49 5.70
C THR A 313 -5.30 2.52 7.19
N ALA A 314 -5.13 3.68 7.84
CA ALA A 314 -5.49 3.86 9.24
C ALA A 314 -7.00 3.71 9.47
N LEU A 315 -7.83 4.22 8.55
CA LEU A 315 -9.27 4.05 8.57
C LEU A 315 -9.67 2.58 8.44
N GLN A 316 -9.10 1.87 7.46
CA GLN A 316 -9.36 0.45 7.22
C GLN A 316 -8.95 -0.45 8.38
N THR A 317 -7.96 -0.04 9.18
CA THR A 317 -7.42 -0.79 10.32
C THR A 317 -7.89 -0.25 11.68
N LEU A 318 -8.79 0.71 11.71
CA LEU A 318 -9.21 1.42 12.91
C LEU A 318 -9.86 0.48 13.95
N TRP A 319 -10.62 -0.52 13.50
CA TRP A 319 -11.21 -1.53 14.39
C TRP A 319 -10.17 -2.56 14.88
N LEU A 320 -9.10 -2.77 14.10
CA LEU A 320 -8.07 -3.78 14.32
C LEU A 320 -6.98 -3.30 15.29
N ASP A 321 -6.42 -2.10 15.05
CA ASP A 321 -5.40 -1.43 15.88
C ASP A 321 -5.50 0.11 15.74
N PRO A 322 -6.26 0.80 16.58
CA PRO A 322 -6.44 2.26 16.49
C PRO A 322 -5.15 3.06 16.69
N ARG A 323 -4.08 2.48 17.25
CA ARG A 323 -2.78 3.18 17.43
C ARG A 323 -2.11 3.54 16.10
N ILE A 324 -2.50 2.88 15.00
CA ILE A 324 -2.05 3.26 13.65
C ILE A 324 -2.61 4.64 13.31
N ALA A 325 -3.91 4.84 13.52
CA ALA A 325 -4.56 6.12 13.28
C ALA A 325 -3.98 7.26 14.13
N GLU A 326 -3.66 6.98 15.40
CA GLU A 326 -3.02 7.94 16.29
C GLU A 326 -1.67 8.44 15.73
N GLY A 327 -0.81 7.53 15.28
CA GLY A 327 0.49 7.88 14.66
C GLY A 327 0.34 8.63 13.34
N VAL A 328 -0.63 8.23 12.50
CA VAL A 328 -0.93 8.90 11.23
C VAL A 328 -1.40 10.34 11.45
N LEU A 329 -2.35 10.55 12.36
CA LEU A 329 -2.89 11.86 12.67
C LEU A 329 -1.80 12.80 13.21
N ARG A 330 -1.00 12.37 14.19
CA ARG A 330 0.08 13.20 14.75
C ARG A 330 1.16 13.54 13.72
N ARG A 331 1.53 12.56 12.87
CA ARG A 331 2.54 12.82 11.84
C ARG A 331 2.03 13.81 10.81
N LEU A 332 0.84 13.66 10.29
CA LEU A 332 0.29 14.56 9.30
C LEU A 332 0.04 15.97 9.85
N ALA A 333 -0.41 16.08 11.11
CA ALA A 333 -0.51 17.37 11.78
C ALA A 333 0.86 18.07 11.93
N ALA A 334 1.93 17.30 12.22
CA ALA A 334 3.29 17.86 12.35
C ALA A 334 3.86 18.40 11.03
N PHE A 335 3.37 17.92 9.89
CA PHE A 335 3.78 18.34 8.55
C PHE A 335 2.68 19.07 7.77
N GLN A 336 1.65 19.55 8.45
CA GLN A 336 0.61 20.37 7.82
C GLN A 336 1.20 21.67 7.27
N ALA A 337 0.79 22.08 6.07
CA ALA A 337 1.23 23.32 5.45
C ALA A 337 0.83 24.54 6.27
N THR A 338 1.76 25.49 6.43
CA THR A 338 1.56 26.73 7.19
C THR A 338 1.75 27.98 6.33
N THR A 339 2.27 27.82 5.11
CA THR A 339 2.59 28.90 4.17
C THR A 339 2.06 28.59 2.78
N TYR A 340 1.94 29.59 1.94
CA TYR A 340 1.72 29.41 0.51
C TYR A 340 3.06 29.15 -0.20
N GLU A 341 3.13 28.11 -0.99
CA GLU A 341 4.28 27.77 -1.83
C GLU A 341 3.82 27.04 -3.10
N ASP A 342 3.82 27.74 -4.23
CA ASP A 342 3.30 27.22 -5.50
C ASP A 342 4.08 26.00 -6.01
N ALA A 343 5.40 25.93 -5.74
CA ALA A 343 6.26 24.84 -6.21
C ALA A 343 5.88 23.49 -5.59
N SER A 344 5.32 23.48 -4.40
CA SER A 344 4.91 22.29 -3.65
C SER A 344 3.38 22.16 -3.51
N ASP A 345 2.59 23.01 -4.20
CA ASP A 345 1.13 23.12 -4.06
C ASP A 345 0.69 23.34 -2.58
N ALA A 346 1.56 23.96 -1.77
CA ALA A 346 1.29 24.19 -0.35
C ALA A 346 0.38 25.40 -0.15
N GLN A 347 -0.62 25.24 0.71
CA GLN A 347 -1.52 26.29 1.21
C GLN A 347 -1.76 26.07 2.70
N PRO A 348 -1.81 27.11 3.54
CA PRO A 348 -2.04 26.96 4.97
C PRO A 348 -3.26 26.07 5.28
N GLY A 349 -3.07 25.03 6.07
CA GLY A 349 -4.10 24.08 6.44
C GLY A 349 -4.15 22.79 5.60
N LYS A 350 -3.54 22.75 4.40
CA LYS A 350 -3.45 21.53 3.60
C LYS A 350 -2.66 20.44 4.32
N ILE A 351 -3.10 19.22 4.19
CA ILE A 351 -2.39 18.03 4.65
C ILE A 351 -1.46 17.50 3.54
N LEU A 352 -0.29 17.02 3.96
CA LEU A 352 0.76 16.48 3.10
C LEU A 352 0.22 15.41 2.14
N HIS A 353 0.62 15.47 0.85
CA HIS A 353 0.42 14.40 -0.11
C HIS A 353 1.53 13.35 0.00
N GLU A 354 2.79 13.75 -0.21
CA GLU A 354 3.94 12.87 -0.05
C GLU A 354 5.17 13.62 0.45
N MET A 355 6.12 12.86 1.02
CA MET A 355 7.41 13.34 1.51
C MET A 355 8.52 12.48 0.93
N ARG A 356 9.57 13.11 0.38
CA ARG A 356 10.75 12.42 -0.14
C ARG A 356 12.04 12.99 0.44
N GLU A 357 13.00 12.09 0.67
CA GLU A 357 14.30 12.43 1.24
C GLU A 357 15.47 12.21 0.26
N GLY A 358 15.15 11.79 -0.98
CA GLY A 358 16.11 11.57 -2.05
C GLY A 358 16.83 12.85 -2.50
N GLU A 359 17.90 12.69 -3.25
CA GLU A 359 18.71 13.81 -3.72
C GLU A 359 17.94 14.69 -4.72
N MET A 360 17.15 14.10 -5.61
CA MET A 360 16.33 14.84 -6.58
C MET A 360 15.31 15.75 -5.90
N ALA A 361 14.68 15.27 -4.84
CA ALA A 361 13.75 16.06 -4.04
C ALA A 361 14.48 17.19 -3.27
N ALA A 362 15.63 16.89 -2.67
CA ALA A 362 16.43 17.88 -1.94
C ALA A 362 16.95 19.03 -2.83
N LEU A 363 17.21 18.74 -4.11
CA LEU A 363 17.66 19.72 -5.11
C LEU A 363 16.50 20.43 -5.84
N GLY A 364 15.25 20.06 -5.56
CA GLY A 364 14.07 20.59 -6.27
C GLY A 364 13.98 20.15 -7.74
N GLU A 365 14.66 19.07 -8.13
CA GLU A 365 14.53 18.46 -9.45
C GLU A 365 13.14 17.83 -9.63
N VAL A 366 12.55 17.33 -8.53
CA VAL A 366 11.15 16.93 -8.41
C VAL A 366 10.49 17.70 -7.25
N PRO A 367 9.16 17.99 -7.30
CA PRO A 367 8.51 18.84 -6.29
C PRO A 367 8.25 18.15 -4.94
N PHE A 368 8.64 16.89 -4.77
CA PHE A 368 8.16 15.98 -3.72
C PHE A 368 8.93 16.01 -2.39
N GLY A 369 9.77 16.99 -2.11
CA GLY A 369 10.42 17.13 -0.80
C GLY A 369 9.37 17.15 0.33
N LEU A 370 8.50 18.15 0.34
CA LEU A 370 7.21 18.19 1.03
C LEU A 370 6.19 18.65 0.00
N TYR A 371 5.31 17.79 -0.45
CA TYR A 371 4.35 18.07 -1.51
C TYR A 371 2.91 17.97 -1.02
N TYR A 372 2.08 18.95 -1.39
CA TYR A 372 0.70 19.11 -0.90
C TYR A 372 -0.36 19.05 -1.99
N GLY A 373 -0.01 18.59 -3.18
CA GLY A 373 -0.95 18.43 -4.31
C GLY A 373 -1.92 17.27 -4.12
N SER A 374 -2.77 17.35 -3.09
CA SER A 374 -3.82 16.39 -2.76
C SER A 374 -5.01 17.13 -2.20
N VAL A 375 -6.19 16.94 -2.81
CA VAL A 375 -7.44 17.58 -2.36
C VAL A 375 -8.14 16.73 -1.29
N ASP A 376 -7.91 15.44 -1.28
CA ASP A 376 -8.60 14.44 -0.45
C ASP A 376 -7.93 14.21 0.91
N ALA A 377 -6.60 14.36 1.03
CA ALA A 377 -5.88 14.13 2.27
C ALA A 377 -6.38 15.04 3.42
N THR A 378 -6.73 16.28 3.12
CA THR A 378 -7.17 17.25 4.14
C THR A 378 -8.52 16.87 4.76
N PRO A 379 -9.61 16.64 4.01
CA PRO A 379 -10.86 16.19 4.62
C PRO A 379 -10.77 14.77 5.21
N LEU A 380 -9.97 13.87 4.63
CA LEU A 380 -9.70 12.55 5.22
C LEU A 380 -9.02 12.63 6.59
N PHE A 381 -8.11 13.59 6.80
CA PHE A 381 -7.47 13.83 8.09
C PHE A 381 -8.49 14.23 9.16
N VAL A 382 -9.36 15.18 8.85
CA VAL A 382 -10.43 15.63 9.76
C VAL A 382 -11.41 14.48 10.06
N MET A 383 -11.80 13.73 9.01
CA MET A 383 -12.69 12.58 9.14
C MET A 383 -12.09 11.48 10.02
N LEU A 384 -10.81 11.12 9.80
CA LEU A 384 -10.13 10.09 10.60
C LEU A 384 -10.00 10.51 12.07
N ALA A 385 -9.72 11.79 12.36
CA ALA A 385 -9.64 12.29 13.73
C ALA A 385 -10.96 12.08 14.48
N GLY A 386 -12.08 12.45 13.85
CA GLY A 386 -13.41 12.24 14.43
C GLY A 386 -13.76 10.75 14.61
N LEU A 387 -13.50 9.93 13.57
CA LEU A 387 -13.74 8.48 13.64
C LEU A 387 -12.86 7.77 14.69
N PHE A 388 -11.61 8.22 14.86
CA PHE A 388 -10.73 7.72 15.92
C PHE A 388 -11.33 7.99 17.32
N ALA A 389 -11.78 9.21 17.56
CA ALA A 389 -12.42 9.58 18.83
C ALA A 389 -13.72 8.78 19.06
N GLU A 390 -14.54 8.56 18.04
CA GLU A 390 -15.73 7.70 18.11
C GLU A 390 -15.38 6.24 18.39
N ARG A 391 -14.31 5.72 17.77
CA ARG A 391 -13.89 4.32 17.95
C ARG A 391 -13.29 4.05 19.31
N THR A 392 -12.51 4.99 19.85
CA THR A 392 -11.76 4.80 21.10
C THR A 392 -12.46 5.38 22.33
N GLY A 393 -13.28 6.40 22.15
CA GLY A 393 -13.80 7.25 23.21
C GLY A 393 -12.75 8.22 23.77
N ASP A 394 -11.64 8.41 23.06
CA ASP A 394 -10.56 9.32 23.43
C ASP A 394 -10.73 10.65 22.69
N ASP A 395 -11.51 11.55 23.31
CA ASP A 395 -11.69 12.91 22.81
C ASP A 395 -10.47 13.82 23.08
N ALA A 396 -9.48 13.37 23.89
CA ALA A 396 -8.28 14.17 24.17
C ALA A 396 -7.45 14.40 22.91
N ILE A 397 -7.44 13.46 21.96
CA ILE A 397 -6.75 13.64 20.68
C ILE A 397 -7.38 14.76 19.85
N ILE A 398 -8.70 14.95 19.92
CA ILE A 398 -9.39 16.05 19.26
C ILE A 398 -8.91 17.38 19.83
N VAL A 399 -8.80 17.48 21.16
CA VAL A 399 -8.30 18.69 21.83
C VAL A 399 -6.83 18.93 21.47
N GLU A 400 -5.99 17.90 21.47
CA GLU A 400 -4.57 17.98 21.09
C GLU A 400 -4.41 18.50 19.67
N LEU A 401 -5.17 17.93 18.72
CA LEU A 401 -5.04 18.21 17.29
C LEU A 401 -5.94 19.34 16.81
N TRP A 402 -6.72 19.96 17.70
CA TRP A 402 -7.70 20.99 17.32
C TRP A 402 -7.13 22.12 16.47
N PRO A 403 -5.93 22.68 16.75
CA PRO A 403 -5.34 23.70 15.89
C PRO A 403 -5.13 23.24 14.45
N ALA A 404 -4.70 21.99 14.26
CA ALA A 404 -4.50 21.41 12.93
C ALA A 404 -5.85 21.09 12.25
N ILE A 405 -6.84 20.64 13.00
CA ILE A 405 -8.21 20.38 12.51
C ILE A 405 -8.86 21.68 12.05
N GLU A 406 -8.78 22.77 12.84
CA GLU A 406 -9.33 24.07 12.46
C GLU A 406 -8.62 24.67 11.25
N ALA A 407 -7.29 24.52 11.15
CA ALA A 407 -6.55 24.95 9.96
C ALA A 407 -7.00 24.17 8.71
N ALA A 408 -7.23 22.85 8.84
CA ALA A 408 -7.74 22.01 7.76
C ALA A 408 -9.17 22.42 7.33
N LEU A 409 -10.07 22.65 8.29
CA LEU A 409 -11.43 23.15 8.01
C LEU A 409 -11.41 24.53 7.36
N SER A 410 -10.55 25.44 7.86
CA SER A 410 -10.40 26.78 7.28
C SER A 410 -9.88 26.74 5.83
N TRP A 411 -9.01 25.74 5.51
CA TRP A 411 -8.58 25.53 4.14
C TRP A 411 -9.71 24.97 3.28
N ILE A 412 -10.48 24.01 3.77
CA ILE A 412 -11.62 23.41 3.06
C ILE A 412 -12.67 24.46 2.70
N ASP A 413 -13.01 25.33 3.67
CA ASP A 413 -14.10 26.31 3.52
C ASP A 413 -13.63 27.67 2.94
N GLY A 414 -12.34 27.79 2.60
CA GLY A 414 -11.76 29.01 2.06
C GLY A 414 -10.92 28.76 0.81
N PRO A 415 -9.58 28.59 0.92
CA PRO A 415 -8.74 28.38 -0.26
C PRO A 415 -9.09 27.15 -1.11
N GLY A 416 -9.75 26.15 -0.53
CA GLY A 416 -10.19 24.94 -1.22
C GLY A 416 -11.52 25.09 -1.98
N ASP A 417 -12.31 26.12 -1.67
CA ASP A 417 -13.54 26.52 -2.38
C ASP A 417 -13.21 27.76 -3.23
N LEU A 418 -12.73 27.53 -4.45
CA LEU A 418 -12.08 28.55 -5.27
C LEU A 418 -13.05 29.62 -5.80
N ASP A 419 -14.31 29.29 -6.01
CA ASP A 419 -15.34 30.17 -6.56
C ASP A 419 -16.51 30.48 -5.60
N GLY A 420 -16.47 29.90 -4.39
CA GLY A 420 -17.45 30.18 -3.33
C GLY A 420 -18.77 29.44 -3.50
N ASP A 421 -18.82 28.34 -4.26
CA ASP A 421 -20.03 27.54 -4.47
C ASP A 421 -20.26 26.48 -3.37
N GLY A 422 -19.28 26.34 -2.47
CA GLY A 422 -19.30 25.43 -1.33
C GLY A 422 -18.89 24.00 -1.66
N PHE A 423 -18.23 23.75 -2.79
CA PHE A 423 -17.56 22.50 -3.10
C PHE A 423 -16.05 22.62 -2.93
N LEU A 424 -15.43 21.60 -2.36
CA LEU A 424 -13.99 21.51 -2.29
C LEU A 424 -13.41 21.11 -3.65
N GLU A 425 -12.49 21.93 -4.14
CA GLU A 425 -11.89 21.82 -5.47
C GLU A 425 -10.38 21.75 -5.42
N TYR A 426 -9.78 21.36 -6.52
CA TYR A 426 -8.34 21.47 -6.71
C TYR A 426 -7.98 22.13 -8.03
N TYR A 427 -6.85 22.80 -7.99
CA TYR A 427 -6.16 23.36 -9.14
C TYR A 427 -4.66 23.31 -8.87
N ARG A 428 -3.85 22.79 -9.81
CA ARG A 428 -2.40 22.77 -9.65
C ARG A 428 -1.82 24.16 -9.82
N ALA A 429 -0.94 24.60 -8.91
CA ALA A 429 -0.34 25.93 -8.96
C ALA A 429 0.72 26.04 -10.08
N THR A 430 1.42 24.96 -10.40
CA THR A 430 2.47 24.91 -11.44
C THR A 430 2.33 23.68 -12.34
N GLU A 431 2.90 23.72 -13.54
CA GLU A 431 2.91 22.57 -14.45
C GLU A 431 3.72 21.38 -13.91
N ARG A 432 4.58 21.58 -12.91
CA ARG A 432 5.38 20.53 -12.26
C ARG A 432 4.57 19.73 -11.24
N GLY A 433 3.41 20.24 -10.80
CA GLY A 433 2.50 19.55 -9.88
C GLY A 433 1.63 18.51 -10.57
N LEU A 434 0.96 17.68 -9.78
CA LEU A 434 -0.02 16.69 -10.24
C LEU A 434 -1.18 17.37 -10.97
N ALA A 435 -1.49 16.93 -12.18
CA ALA A 435 -2.61 17.45 -12.95
C ALA A 435 -3.96 17.15 -12.28
N ASN A 436 -4.10 15.95 -11.70
CA ASN A 436 -5.22 15.55 -10.87
C ASN A 436 -4.75 15.31 -9.44
N GLN A 437 -5.48 15.82 -8.44
CA GLN A 437 -5.09 15.80 -7.03
C GLN A 437 -6.03 14.97 -6.14
N GLY A 438 -6.96 14.20 -6.73
CA GLY A 438 -7.73 13.15 -6.07
C GLY A 438 -6.98 11.82 -6.05
N TRP A 439 -7.63 10.75 -5.56
CA TRP A 439 -6.99 9.43 -5.50
C TRP A 439 -6.69 8.84 -6.89
N LYS A 440 -7.47 9.23 -7.90
CA LYS A 440 -7.18 8.95 -9.32
C LYS A 440 -6.35 10.10 -9.87
N ASP A 441 -5.05 10.08 -9.60
CA ASP A 441 -4.13 11.19 -9.89
C ASP A 441 -3.43 11.11 -11.25
N SER A 442 -3.70 10.08 -12.08
CA SER A 442 -3.24 10.03 -13.47
C SER A 442 -3.77 11.22 -14.28
N GLU A 443 -2.99 11.76 -15.18
CA GLU A 443 -3.34 12.95 -15.98
C GLU A 443 -4.66 12.80 -16.76
N ASP A 444 -5.00 11.58 -17.17
CA ASP A 444 -6.19 11.25 -17.96
C ASP A 444 -7.38 10.74 -17.13
N ALA A 445 -7.33 10.82 -15.79
CA ALA A 445 -8.29 10.17 -14.91
C ALA A 445 -9.64 10.90 -14.81
N ILE A 446 -9.69 12.22 -15.03
CA ILE A 446 -10.90 13.04 -14.90
C ILE A 446 -11.29 13.57 -16.28
N PHE A 447 -12.45 13.11 -16.78
CA PHE A 447 -12.87 13.38 -18.15
C PHE A 447 -14.40 13.37 -18.30
N HIS A 448 -14.88 13.94 -19.40
CA HIS A 448 -16.29 13.95 -19.81
C HIS A 448 -16.68 12.70 -20.62
N SER A 449 -17.97 12.45 -20.77
CA SER A 449 -18.52 11.26 -21.48
C SER A 449 -18.02 11.09 -22.93
N ASP A 450 -17.59 12.17 -23.57
CA ASP A 450 -16.95 12.16 -24.90
C ASP A 450 -15.44 11.87 -24.91
N GLY A 451 -14.84 11.70 -23.72
CA GLY A 451 -13.41 11.46 -23.52
C GLY A 451 -12.57 12.73 -23.40
N ARG A 452 -13.12 13.92 -23.52
CA ARG A 452 -12.44 15.19 -23.30
C ARG A 452 -12.05 15.31 -21.83
N LEU A 453 -10.79 15.69 -21.54
CA LEU A 453 -10.33 15.91 -20.17
C LEU A 453 -11.04 17.10 -19.53
N ALA A 454 -11.40 16.95 -18.26
CA ALA A 454 -11.92 18.03 -17.45
C ALA A 454 -10.86 19.13 -17.25
N LYS A 455 -11.29 20.39 -17.20
CA LYS A 455 -10.41 21.54 -16.95
C LYS A 455 -10.72 22.08 -15.58
N GLY A 456 -9.69 22.38 -14.79
CA GLY A 456 -9.83 22.87 -13.43
C GLY A 456 -10.29 24.31 -13.30
N PRO A 457 -10.73 24.71 -12.10
CA PRO A 457 -10.76 23.91 -10.86
C PRO A 457 -11.73 22.74 -10.93
N ILE A 458 -11.39 21.62 -10.28
CA ILE A 458 -12.15 20.38 -10.36
C ILE A 458 -12.65 19.96 -8.98
N ALA A 459 -13.95 19.74 -8.86
CA ALA A 459 -14.60 19.18 -7.67
C ALA A 459 -14.89 17.68 -7.89
N VAL A 460 -14.13 16.77 -7.31
CA VAL A 460 -14.40 15.32 -7.42
C VAL A 460 -15.46 14.87 -6.42
N ALA A 461 -16.31 13.94 -6.83
CA ALA A 461 -17.51 13.54 -6.09
C ALA A 461 -17.22 12.97 -4.70
N GLU A 462 -16.27 12.03 -4.57
CA GLU A 462 -15.95 11.38 -3.30
C GLU A 462 -15.38 12.35 -2.27
N VAL A 463 -14.66 13.39 -2.73
CA VAL A 463 -14.07 14.39 -1.84
C VAL A 463 -15.17 15.22 -1.16
N GLN A 464 -16.25 15.56 -1.86
CA GLN A 464 -17.41 16.21 -1.24
C GLN A 464 -18.01 15.31 -0.14
N GLY A 465 -18.06 14.01 -0.41
CA GLY A 465 -18.47 13.04 0.60
C GLY A 465 -17.53 13.02 1.81
N TYR A 466 -16.21 13.09 1.61
CA TYR A 466 -15.25 13.16 2.73
C TYR A 466 -15.43 14.41 3.58
N VAL A 467 -15.64 15.58 2.95
CA VAL A 467 -15.94 16.83 3.66
C VAL A 467 -17.23 16.70 4.49
N TYR A 468 -18.30 16.16 3.88
CA TYR A 468 -19.55 15.89 4.58
C TYR A 468 -19.34 15.01 5.82
N CYS A 469 -18.70 13.87 5.65
CA CYS A 469 -18.46 12.93 6.74
C CYS A 469 -17.56 13.54 7.81
N ALA A 470 -16.50 14.27 7.42
CA ALA A 470 -15.60 14.96 8.34
C ALA A 470 -16.36 15.95 9.24
N LYS A 471 -17.20 16.81 8.66
CA LYS A 471 -18.02 17.77 9.42
C LYS A 471 -19.03 17.07 10.33
N GLN A 472 -19.68 16.00 9.87
CA GLN A 472 -20.65 15.22 10.65
C GLN A 472 -20.01 14.53 11.88
N VAL A 473 -18.88 13.83 11.69
CA VAL A 473 -18.21 13.15 12.81
C VAL A 473 -17.62 14.14 13.79
N LEU A 474 -17.07 15.25 13.29
CA LEU A 474 -16.51 16.29 14.15
C LEU A 474 -17.59 17.07 14.93
N ALA A 475 -18.78 17.27 14.34
CA ALA A 475 -19.93 17.84 15.06
C ALA A 475 -20.29 17.00 16.29
N ARG A 476 -20.33 15.66 16.15
CA ARG A 476 -20.58 14.76 17.29
C ARG A 476 -19.46 14.77 18.34
N CYS A 477 -18.20 14.93 17.91
CA CYS A 477 -17.09 15.13 18.84
C CYS A 477 -17.22 16.46 19.60
N ALA A 478 -17.55 17.54 18.91
CA ALA A 478 -17.77 18.84 19.51
C ALA A 478 -18.94 18.85 20.50
N GLU A 479 -20.04 18.12 20.22
CA GLU A 479 -21.13 17.91 21.17
C GLU A 479 -20.66 17.24 22.45
N ARG A 480 -19.86 16.15 22.37
CA ARG A 480 -19.30 15.45 23.54
C ARG A 480 -18.35 16.32 24.34
N LEU A 481 -17.62 17.22 23.69
CA LEU A 481 -16.71 18.19 24.31
C LEU A 481 -17.45 19.42 24.88
N GLY A 482 -18.76 19.55 24.67
CA GLY A 482 -19.54 20.70 25.10
C GLY A 482 -19.38 21.94 24.22
N TRP A 483 -18.80 21.82 23.02
CA TRP A 483 -18.62 22.91 22.06
C TRP A 483 -19.87 23.07 21.18
N THR A 484 -21.01 23.34 21.83
CA THR A 484 -22.34 23.25 21.23
C THR A 484 -22.52 24.12 19.98
N GLU A 485 -21.99 25.35 20.00
CA GLU A 485 -22.12 26.25 18.84
C GLU A 485 -21.30 25.73 17.64
N ARG A 486 -20.08 25.23 17.90
CA ARG A 486 -19.27 24.65 16.83
C ARG A 486 -19.93 23.38 16.25
N ALA A 487 -20.48 22.53 17.10
CA ALA A 487 -21.22 21.36 16.68
C ALA A 487 -22.41 21.71 15.77
N ARG A 488 -23.20 22.74 16.15
CA ARG A 488 -24.34 23.24 15.38
C ARG A 488 -23.90 23.75 14.00
N LEU A 489 -22.82 24.52 13.93
CA LEU A 489 -22.28 25.07 12.68
C LEU A 489 -21.81 23.95 11.74
N LEU A 490 -20.94 23.04 12.22
CA LEU A 490 -20.43 21.91 11.43
C LEU A 490 -21.56 21.05 10.87
N LYS A 491 -22.60 20.79 11.68
CA LYS A 491 -23.76 20.02 11.23
C LYS A 491 -24.52 20.76 10.13
N ALA A 492 -24.79 22.06 10.31
CA ALA A 492 -25.51 22.86 9.32
C ALA A 492 -24.75 22.94 7.98
N GLU A 493 -23.44 23.13 8.03
CA GLU A 493 -22.56 23.13 6.83
C GLU A 493 -22.61 21.77 6.11
N ALA A 494 -22.53 20.66 6.86
CA ALA A 494 -22.64 19.32 6.28
C ALA A 494 -24.01 19.08 5.61
N ASP A 495 -25.10 19.46 6.28
CA ASP A 495 -26.46 19.30 5.75
C ASP A 495 -26.66 20.12 4.46
N GLN A 496 -26.15 21.36 4.42
CA GLN A 496 -26.18 22.21 3.22
C GLN A 496 -25.33 21.61 2.07
N LEU A 497 -24.14 21.06 2.38
CA LEU A 497 -23.32 20.38 1.37
C LEU A 497 -24.06 19.19 0.78
N ALA A 498 -24.75 18.39 1.59
CA ALA A 498 -25.49 17.23 1.11
C ALA A 498 -26.62 17.60 0.14
N GLU A 499 -27.35 18.69 0.41
CA GLU A 499 -28.41 19.19 -0.47
C GLU A 499 -27.84 19.69 -1.81
N ARG A 500 -26.78 20.47 -1.78
CA ARG A 500 -26.09 20.93 -3.00
C ARG A 500 -25.51 19.79 -3.80
N PHE A 501 -24.87 18.82 -3.12
CA PHE A 501 -24.27 17.65 -3.75
C PHE A 501 -25.30 16.80 -4.51
N ASP A 502 -26.44 16.48 -3.89
CA ASP A 502 -27.50 15.67 -4.56
C ASP A 502 -28.03 16.39 -5.80
N THR A 503 -28.09 17.72 -5.77
CA THR A 503 -28.59 18.52 -6.90
C THR A 503 -27.58 18.62 -8.04
N SER A 504 -26.29 18.80 -7.75
CA SER A 504 -25.26 19.13 -8.74
C SER A 504 -24.58 17.90 -9.33
N PHE A 505 -24.40 16.82 -8.54
CA PHE A 505 -23.67 15.63 -8.96
C PHE A 505 -24.56 14.48 -9.44
N TRP A 506 -25.86 14.45 -9.09
CA TRP A 506 -26.71 13.35 -9.51
C TRP A 506 -27.02 13.39 -11.01
N CYS A 507 -26.76 12.28 -11.70
CA CYS A 507 -27.06 12.07 -13.13
C CYS A 507 -28.20 11.05 -13.26
N PRO A 508 -29.48 11.49 -13.37
CA PRO A 508 -30.63 10.60 -13.42
C PRO A 508 -30.58 9.61 -14.59
N GLU A 509 -30.05 10.04 -15.74
CA GLU A 509 -29.89 9.24 -16.95
C GLU A 509 -28.88 8.11 -16.82
N LEU A 510 -27.93 8.24 -15.88
CA LEU A 510 -26.92 7.23 -15.59
C LEU A 510 -27.25 6.39 -14.34
N GLY A 511 -28.16 6.88 -13.48
CA GLY A 511 -28.46 6.29 -12.19
C GLY A 511 -27.26 6.30 -11.24
N THR A 512 -26.41 7.34 -11.32
CA THR A 512 -25.20 7.47 -10.50
C THR A 512 -24.81 8.93 -10.34
N TYR A 513 -23.88 9.21 -9.43
CA TYR A 513 -23.24 10.51 -9.32
C TYR A 513 -22.18 10.72 -10.40
N ALA A 514 -22.05 11.93 -10.92
CA ALA A 514 -20.97 12.35 -11.81
C ALA A 514 -19.61 12.07 -11.18
N LEU A 515 -18.59 11.84 -11.99
CA LEU A 515 -17.20 11.67 -11.54
C LEU A 515 -16.68 12.93 -10.84
N ALA A 516 -16.97 14.10 -11.43
CA ALA A 516 -16.54 15.41 -10.96
C ALA A 516 -17.41 16.50 -11.57
N LEU A 517 -17.30 17.73 -11.06
CA LEU A 517 -17.64 18.98 -11.75
C LEU A 517 -16.34 19.61 -12.22
N ASP A 518 -16.29 20.09 -13.46
CA ASP A 518 -15.14 20.83 -13.99
C ASP A 518 -15.18 22.33 -13.61
N GLY A 519 -14.24 23.13 -14.13
CA GLY A 519 -14.16 24.56 -13.81
C GLY A 519 -15.32 25.41 -14.29
N ASP A 520 -16.11 24.94 -15.24
CA ASP A 520 -17.35 25.55 -15.69
C ASP A 520 -18.59 24.96 -14.99
N LYS A 521 -18.37 24.11 -13.96
CA LYS A 521 -19.40 23.33 -13.24
C LYS A 521 -20.17 22.35 -14.13
N GLU A 522 -19.61 21.99 -15.29
CA GLU A 522 -20.16 20.95 -16.14
C GLU A 522 -19.89 19.56 -15.51
N PRO A 523 -20.92 18.73 -15.27
CA PRO A 523 -20.72 17.42 -14.68
C PRO A 523 -20.02 16.47 -15.65
N CYS A 524 -18.95 15.85 -15.19
CA CYS A 524 -18.30 14.72 -15.86
C CYS A 524 -19.16 13.48 -15.75
N ARG A 525 -20.10 13.27 -16.71
CA ARG A 525 -21.09 12.19 -16.73
C ARG A 525 -20.45 10.86 -17.10
N VAL A 526 -19.67 10.31 -16.18
CA VAL A 526 -18.91 9.07 -16.34
C VAL A 526 -19.30 8.12 -15.21
N ARG A 527 -19.61 6.87 -15.55
CA ARG A 527 -19.81 5.82 -14.55
C ARG A 527 -18.48 5.44 -13.95
N SER A 528 -18.21 5.89 -12.73
CA SER A 528 -16.95 5.65 -12.02
C SER A 528 -17.16 5.07 -10.62
N SER A 529 -16.15 4.37 -10.11
CA SER A 529 -16.15 3.82 -8.75
C SER A 529 -16.18 4.90 -7.66
N ASN A 530 -15.85 6.15 -7.99
CA ASN A 530 -15.95 7.30 -7.09
C ASN A 530 -17.35 7.43 -6.47
N ALA A 531 -18.41 7.15 -7.25
CA ALA A 531 -19.79 7.09 -6.74
C ALA A 531 -19.97 6.04 -5.61
N GLY A 532 -19.21 4.94 -5.65
CA GLY A 532 -19.20 3.93 -4.59
C GLY A 532 -18.54 4.44 -3.31
N GLN A 533 -17.50 5.25 -3.42
CA GLN A 533 -16.87 5.92 -2.27
C GLN A 533 -17.78 7.01 -1.68
N VAL A 534 -18.63 7.65 -2.48
CA VAL A 534 -19.69 8.54 -2.00
C VAL A 534 -20.60 7.80 -1.00
N LEU A 535 -20.94 6.54 -1.26
CA LEU A 535 -21.75 5.72 -0.34
C LEU A 535 -21.05 5.54 1.03
N PHE A 536 -19.76 5.35 1.05
CA PHE A 536 -18.99 5.18 2.28
C PHE A 536 -19.19 6.35 3.25
N THR A 537 -19.25 7.57 2.75
CA THR A 537 -19.34 8.80 3.55
C THR A 537 -20.73 9.03 4.13
N GLY A 538 -21.78 8.48 3.51
CA GLY A 538 -23.16 8.65 3.92
C GLY A 538 -23.84 9.92 3.41
N ILE A 539 -23.21 10.67 2.48
CA ILE A 539 -23.79 11.87 1.86
C ILE A 539 -24.93 11.51 0.89
N ALA A 540 -24.89 10.31 0.29
CA ALA A 540 -25.89 9.87 -0.66
C ALA A 540 -27.26 9.64 0.00
N ARG A 541 -28.34 10.01 -0.68
CA ARG A 541 -29.70 9.62 -0.29
C ARG A 541 -29.87 8.10 -0.44
N PHE A 542 -30.74 7.49 0.37
CA PHE A 542 -30.94 6.05 0.37
C PHE A 542 -31.36 5.49 -0.99
N ASP A 543 -32.33 6.14 -1.66
CA ASP A 543 -32.78 5.77 -2.99
C ASP A 543 -31.65 5.80 -4.03
N ARG A 544 -30.82 6.87 -4.02
CA ARG A 544 -29.65 7.00 -4.87
C ARG A 544 -28.58 5.93 -4.58
N ALA A 545 -28.35 5.64 -3.30
CA ALA A 545 -27.38 4.63 -2.89
C ALA A 545 -27.73 3.23 -3.42
N VAL A 546 -29.02 2.88 -3.48
CA VAL A 546 -29.48 1.62 -4.06
C VAL A 546 -29.20 1.59 -5.56
N GLU A 547 -29.53 2.65 -6.30
CA GLU A 547 -29.28 2.74 -7.74
C GLU A 547 -27.76 2.65 -8.07
N VAL A 548 -26.92 3.37 -7.33
CA VAL A 548 -25.45 3.31 -7.47
C VAL A 548 -24.94 1.90 -7.24
N ALA A 549 -25.36 1.25 -6.15
CA ALA A 549 -24.93 -0.11 -5.81
C ALA A 549 -25.32 -1.12 -6.88
N ASP A 550 -26.54 -1.04 -7.41
CA ASP A 550 -27.01 -1.88 -8.50
C ASP A 550 -26.19 -1.65 -9.77
N GLY A 551 -25.86 -0.40 -10.10
CA GLY A 551 -24.99 -0.02 -11.21
C GLY A 551 -23.59 -0.61 -11.10
N LEU A 552 -22.96 -0.48 -9.93
CA LEU A 552 -21.61 -0.98 -9.65
C LEU A 552 -21.47 -2.50 -9.76
N LEU A 553 -22.56 -3.26 -9.57
CA LEU A 553 -22.53 -4.72 -9.67
C LEU A 553 -22.97 -5.26 -11.04
N ARG A 554 -23.27 -4.39 -12.02
CA ARG A 554 -23.53 -4.84 -13.40
C ARG A 554 -22.23 -5.32 -14.07
N PRO A 555 -22.31 -6.17 -15.10
CA PRO A 555 -21.14 -6.71 -15.80
C PRO A 555 -20.20 -5.64 -16.39
N GLU A 556 -20.75 -4.45 -16.71
CA GLU A 556 -19.99 -3.32 -17.22
C GLU A 556 -18.99 -2.80 -16.18
N PHE A 557 -19.33 -2.90 -14.89
CA PHE A 557 -18.48 -2.47 -13.77
C PHE A 557 -17.83 -3.64 -13.05
N PHE A 558 -18.60 -4.65 -12.67
CA PHE A 558 -18.12 -5.79 -11.90
C PHE A 558 -17.49 -6.82 -12.83
N SER A 559 -16.18 -6.92 -12.79
CA SER A 559 -15.40 -7.84 -13.63
C SER A 559 -15.57 -9.32 -13.27
N GLY A 560 -16.15 -9.64 -12.12
CA GLY A 560 -16.18 -10.97 -11.50
C GLY A 560 -15.03 -11.17 -10.48
N TRP A 561 -14.02 -10.29 -10.49
CA TRP A 561 -12.94 -10.21 -9.48
C TRP A 561 -13.17 -9.08 -8.49
N GLY A 562 -13.69 -7.96 -8.96
CA GLY A 562 -13.95 -6.73 -8.22
C GLY A 562 -14.58 -5.68 -9.14
N ILE A 563 -14.90 -4.54 -8.54
CA ILE A 563 -15.43 -3.36 -9.22
C ILE A 563 -14.27 -2.63 -9.88
N ARG A 564 -14.41 -2.30 -11.17
CA ARG A 564 -13.47 -1.50 -11.93
C ARG A 564 -13.54 -0.02 -11.55
N THR A 565 -12.48 0.71 -11.80
CA THR A 565 -12.43 2.16 -11.55
C THR A 565 -13.41 2.95 -12.41
N ILE A 566 -13.69 2.50 -13.64
CA ILE A 566 -14.76 3.00 -14.51
C ILE A 566 -15.45 1.83 -15.22
N ALA A 567 -16.68 2.04 -15.68
CA ALA A 567 -17.42 1.06 -16.48
C ALA A 567 -16.75 0.85 -17.85
N ASN A 568 -16.85 -0.37 -18.39
CA ASN A 568 -16.24 -0.71 -19.68
C ASN A 568 -16.92 -0.04 -20.89
N SER A 569 -18.03 0.65 -20.68
CA SER A 569 -18.73 1.47 -21.67
C SER A 569 -18.18 2.89 -21.82
N GLU A 570 -17.34 3.34 -20.91
CA GLU A 570 -16.85 4.72 -20.87
C GLU A 570 -15.74 4.98 -21.90
N ALA A 571 -15.68 6.22 -22.42
CA ALA A 571 -14.84 6.60 -23.55
C ALA A 571 -13.35 6.32 -23.34
N ARG A 572 -12.83 6.46 -22.10
CA ARG A 572 -11.42 6.22 -21.77
C ARG A 572 -11.17 4.86 -21.11
N TYR A 573 -12.12 3.94 -21.20
CA TYR A 573 -11.93 2.61 -20.63
C TYR A 573 -10.77 1.86 -21.28
N ASN A 574 -9.85 1.45 -20.41
CA ASN A 574 -8.78 0.52 -20.76
C ASN A 574 -8.50 -0.38 -19.54
N PRO A 575 -8.75 -1.69 -19.59
CA PRO A 575 -8.54 -2.59 -18.44
C PRO A 575 -7.08 -2.66 -17.97
N MET A 576 -6.15 -2.17 -18.77
CA MET A 576 -4.70 -2.07 -18.46
C MET A 576 -4.29 -0.63 -18.07
N SER A 577 -5.23 0.31 -17.96
CA SER A 577 -4.92 1.65 -17.46
C SER A 577 -4.79 1.65 -15.95
N TYR A 578 -3.91 2.51 -15.41
CA TYR A 578 -3.72 2.64 -13.96
C TYR A 578 -5.01 3.05 -13.24
N HIS A 579 -5.75 4.08 -13.74
CA HIS A 579 -6.98 4.57 -13.11
C HIS A 579 -8.25 4.44 -13.99
N ASN A 580 -8.14 4.04 -15.27
CA ASN A 580 -9.27 4.05 -16.20
C ASN A 580 -9.73 2.64 -16.62
N GLY A 581 -9.95 1.74 -15.66
CA GLY A 581 -10.52 0.42 -15.94
C GLY A 581 -9.92 -0.73 -15.13
N SER A 582 -8.86 -0.52 -14.37
CA SER A 582 -8.26 -1.47 -13.43
C SER A 582 -9.13 -1.71 -12.18
N ILE A 583 -8.71 -2.65 -11.33
CA ILE A 583 -9.38 -2.97 -10.07
C ILE A 583 -8.40 -2.68 -8.92
N TRP A 584 -8.85 -1.83 -7.99
CA TRP A 584 -8.09 -1.44 -6.81
C TRP A 584 -8.72 -2.05 -5.55
N PRO A 585 -7.99 -2.87 -4.80
CA PRO A 585 -8.52 -3.46 -3.57
C PRO A 585 -9.03 -2.44 -2.56
N HIS A 586 -8.29 -1.33 -2.33
CA HIS A 586 -8.71 -0.30 -1.38
C HIS A 586 -10.00 0.42 -1.80
N ASP A 587 -10.18 0.72 -3.09
CA ASP A 587 -11.39 1.34 -3.64
C ASP A 587 -12.60 0.43 -3.39
N ASN A 588 -12.45 -0.86 -3.71
CA ASN A 588 -13.46 -1.87 -3.40
C ASN A 588 -13.72 -1.99 -1.89
N ALA A 589 -12.71 -1.83 -1.04
CA ALA A 589 -12.87 -1.86 0.43
C ALA A 589 -13.70 -0.67 0.93
N LEU A 590 -13.46 0.54 0.44
CA LEU A 590 -14.28 1.71 0.79
C LEU A 590 -15.72 1.58 0.26
N ILE A 591 -15.90 1.06 -0.96
CA ILE A 591 -17.23 0.71 -1.49
C ILE A 591 -17.93 -0.30 -0.58
N ALA A 592 -17.21 -1.31 -0.05
CA ALA A 592 -17.76 -2.29 0.88
C ALA A 592 -18.33 -1.65 2.15
N LEU A 593 -17.61 -0.70 2.74
CA LEU A 593 -18.10 0.07 3.89
C LEU A 593 -19.36 0.87 3.52
N GLY A 594 -19.40 1.44 2.31
CA GLY A 594 -20.57 2.11 1.78
C GLY A 594 -21.77 1.17 1.66
N LEU A 595 -21.59 0.02 1.03
CA LEU A 595 -22.64 -0.99 0.91
C LEU A 595 -23.16 -1.47 2.29
N ALA A 596 -22.25 -1.64 3.25
CA ALA A 596 -22.61 -2.00 4.62
C ALA A 596 -23.42 -0.90 5.34
N ARG A 597 -23.07 0.37 5.10
CA ARG A 597 -23.74 1.55 5.68
C ARG A 597 -25.22 1.62 5.26
N TYR A 598 -25.50 1.33 3.99
CA TYR A 598 -26.85 1.31 3.43
C TYR A 598 -27.53 -0.06 3.52
N ASP A 599 -26.96 -1.02 4.25
CA ASP A 599 -27.47 -2.37 4.47
C ASP A 599 -27.61 -3.22 3.19
N LEU A 600 -26.79 -2.93 2.18
CA LEU A 600 -26.76 -3.63 0.88
C LEU A 600 -25.82 -4.85 0.95
N LYS A 601 -26.10 -5.74 1.90
CA LYS A 601 -25.20 -6.85 2.28
C LYS A 601 -25.00 -7.90 1.20
N ARG A 602 -25.98 -8.13 0.29
CA ARG A 602 -25.82 -9.08 -0.84
C ARG A 602 -24.82 -8.59 -1.86
N SER A 603 -24.86 -7.29 -2.15
CA SER A 603 -23.89 -6.63 -3.02
C SER A 603 -22.49 -6.75 -2.47
N LEU A 604 -22.35 -6.51 -1.16
CA LEU A 604 -21.11 -6.69 -0.43
C LEU A 604 -20.58 -8.14 -0.49
N GLU A 605 -21.43 -9.14 -0.22
CA GLU A 605 -21.05 -10.57 -0.27
C GLU A 605 -20.48 -10.96 -1.64
N ARG A 606 -21.14 -10.49 -2.73
CA ARG A 606 -20.68 -10.77 -4.09
C ARG A 606 -19.33 -10.16 -4.40
N MET A 607 -19.10 -8.91 -3.97
CA MET A 607 -17.84 -8.22 -4.16
C MET A 607 -16.72 -8.86 -3.31
N PHE A 608 -16.99 -9.20 -2.06
CA PHE A 608 -16.05 -9.88 -1.17
C PHE A 608 -15.62 -11.24 -1.75
N ALA A 609 -16.57 -12.04 -2.25
CA ALA A 609 -16.26 -13.32 -2.89
C ALA A 609 -15.36 -13.14 -4.13
N GLY A 610 -15.60 -12.11 -4.94
CA GLY A 610 -14.75 -11.80 -6.10
C GLY A 610 -13.30 -11.46 -5.73
N LEU A 611 -13.09 -10.60 -4.73
CA LEU A 611 -11.75 -10.25 -4.24
C LEU A 611 -11.06 -11.43 -3.54
N PHE A 612 -11.80 -12.24 -2.78
CA PHE A 612 -11.28 -13.48 -2.21
C PHE A 612 -10.76 -14.41 -3.30
N ASP A 613 -11.59 -14.67 -4.31
CA ASP A 613 -11.21 -15.50 -5.45
C ASP A 613 -9.97 -14.94 -6.17
N ALA A 614 -9.90 -13.61 -6.37
CA ALA A 614 -8.73 -12.98 -6.99
C ALA A 614 -7.46 -13.22 -6.17
N ALA A 615 -7.51 -13.03 -4.85
CA ALA A 615 -6.37 -13.24 -3.96
C ALA A 615 -5.81 -14.66 -4.02
N THR A 616 -6.65 -15.67 -4.32
CA THR A 616 -6.18 -17.06 -4.43
C THR A 616 -5.18 -17.30 -5.56
N TYR A 617 -5.13 -16.43 -6.56
CA TYR A 617 -4.22 -16.54 -7.71
C TYR A 617 -2.92 -15.76 -7.53
N PHE A 618 -2.88 -14.77 -6.63
CA PHE A 618 -1.67 -13.98 -6.42
C PHE A 618 -0.67 -14.74 -5.54
N GLU A 619 0.62 -14.49 -5.81
CA GLU A 619 1.71 -15.07 -5.01
C GLU A 619 1.58 -14.62 -3.54
N MET A 620 1.85 -15.51 -2.60
CA MET A 620 1.67 -15.29 -1.16
C MET A 620 0.22 -14.91 -0.77
N ARG A 621 -0.78 -15.16 -1.63
CA ARG A 621 -2.16 -14.70 -1.43
C ARG A 621 -2.31 -13.18 -1.21
N ARG A 622 -1.34 -12.43 -1.67
CA ARG A 622 -1.22 -10.98 -1.48
C ARG A 622 -2.00 -10.22 -2.54
N LEU A 623 -2.98 -9.41 -2.14
CA LEU A 623 -3.61 -8.45 -3.03
C LEU A 623 -2.59 -7.36 -3.39
N PRO A 624 -2.28 -7.13 -4.67
CA PRO A 624 -1.41 -6.04 -5.09
C PRO A 624 -2.12 -4.68 -4.95
N GLU A 625 -1.39 -3.60 -5.14
CA GLU A 625 -1.95 -2.24 -5.22
C GLU A 625 -3.16 -2.17 -6.14
N LEU A 626 -3.01 -2.69 -7.36
CA LEU A 626 -4.06 -2.85 -8.37
C LEU A 626 -3.76 -4.04 -9.27
N PHE A 627 -4.75 -4.44 -10.03
CA PHE A 627 -4.62 -5.42 -11.11
C PHE A 627 -5.54 -5.05 -12.28
N CYS A 628 -5.24 -5.58 -13.47
CA CYS A 628 -5.97 -5.24 -14.69
C CYS A 628 -7.45 -5.63 -14.60
N GLY A 629 -8.33 -4.78 -15.15
CA GLY A 629 -9.78 -4.92 -15.06
C GLY A 629 -10.43 -5.84 -16.09
N PHE A 630 -9.70 -6.83 -16.60
CA PHE A 630 -10.27 -7.80 -17.53
C PHE A 630 -11.41 -8.61 -16.90
N GLN A 631 -12.41 -8.95 -17.73
CA GLN A 631 -13.53 -9.78 -17.30
C GLN A 631 -13.04 -11.17 -16.87
N ARG A 632 -13.55 -11.67 -15.75
CA ARG A 632 -13.30 -13.03 -15.28
C ARG A 632 -13.74 -14.02 -16.33
N SER A 633 -12.87 -14.94 -16.69
CA SER A 633 -13.16 -16.04 -17.60
C SER A 633 -12.73 -17.38 -16.99
N ARG A 634 -13.41 -18.45 -17.40
CA ARG A 634 -13.13 -19.79 -16.86
C ARG A 634 -11.68 -20.21 -17.15
N GLY A 635 -10.99 -20.69 -16.12
CA GLY A 635 -9.62 -21.21 -16.23
C GLY A 635 -8.52 -20.13 -16.32
N ARG A 636 -8.86 -18.85 -16.10
CA ARG A 636 -7.88 -17.74 -16.05
C ARG A 636 -7.98 -17.01 -14.73
N GLY A 637 -6.83 -16.71 -14.13
CA GLY A 637 -6.71 -15.81 -12.99
C GLY A 637 -6.80 -14.33 -13.39
N PRO A 638 -6.81 -13.42 -12.40
CA PRO A 638 -6.69 -11.99 -12.64
C PRO A 638 -5.34 -11.67 -13.31
N THR A 639 -5.32 -10.63 -14.14
CA THR A 639 -4.12 -10.21 -14.86
C THR A 639 -3.38 -9.17 -14.02
N HIS A 640 -2.07 -9.40 -13.79
CA HIS A 640 -1.22 -8.48 -13.05
C HIS A 640 -1.08 -7.12 -13.76
N TYR A 641 -0.92 -6.06 -12.97
CA TYR A 641 -0.46 -4.78 -13.46
C TYR A 641 1.07 -4.70 -13.23
N PRO A 642 1.90 -4.47 -14.29
CA PRO A 642 3.34 -4.74 -14.20
C PRO A 642 4.12 -3.93 -13.17
N VAL A 643 3.71 -2.69 -12.93
CA VAL A 643 4.41 -1.76 -12.01
C VAL A 643 3.69 -1.53 -10.69
N ALA A 644 2.61 -2.28 -10.42
CA ALA A 644 1.90 -2.18 -9.15
C ALA A 644 2.81 -2.51 -7.97
N CYS A 645 2.73 -1.74 -6.90
CA CYS A 645 3.36 -2.09 -5.64
C CYS A 645 2.76 -3.38 -5.06
N SER A 646 3.64 -4.22 -4.52
CA SER A 646 3.26 -5.44 -3.82
C SER A 646 4.35 -5.80 -2.80
N PRO A 647 4.13 -5.49 -1.51
CA PRO A 647 2.87 -5.05 -0.88
C PRO A 647 2.54 -3.57 -1.05
N GLN A 648 1.24 -3.26 -0.82
CA GLN A 648 0.71 -1.92 -0.66
C GLN A 648 -0.18 -1.88 0.59
N ALA A 649 -0.02 -0.88 1.45
CA ALA A 649 -0.64 -0.84 2.78
C ALA A 649 -2.18 -0.90 2.74
N TRP A 650 -2.81 -0.04 1.93
CA TRP A 650 -4.27 -0.02 1.79
C TRP A 650 -4.84 -1.26 1.08
N ALA A 651 -4.05 -1.94 0.22
CA ALA A 651 -4.46 -3.23 -0.36
C ALA A 651 -4.36 -4.34 0.68
N SER A 652 -3.30 -4.34 1.50
CA SER A 652 -3.13 -5.27 2.63
C SER A 652 -4.19 -5.07 3.73
N ALA A 653 -4.71 -3.85 3.90
CA ALA A 653 -5.80 -3.57 4.84
C ALA A 653 -7.18 -4.02 4.33
N THR A 654 -7.34 -4.24 3.03
CA THR A 654 -8.62 -4.58 2.40
C THR A 654 -9.34 -5.79 3.02
N PRO A 655 -8.73 -6.95 3.28
CA PRO A 655 -9.43 -8.09 3.88
C PRO A 655 -10.05 -7.77 5.25
N PHE A 656 -9.40 -6.93 6.04
CA PHE A 656 -9.91 -6.50 7.35
C PHE A 656 -11.12 -5.58 7.21
N THR A 657 -11.10 -4.68 6.24
CA THR A 657 -12.23 -3.81 5.91
C THR A 657 -13.45 -4.61 5.43
N LEU A 658 -13.22 -5.63 4.60
CA LEU A 658 -14.28 -6.51 4.11
C LEU A 658 -14.93 -7.30 5.26
N ILE A 659 -14.15 -7.73 6.25
CA ILE A 659 -14.66 -8.37 7.48
C ILE A 659 -15.51 -7.38 8.29
N GLU A 660 -14.99 -6.18 8.54
CA GLU A 660 -15.70 -5.12 9.26
C GLU A 660 -17.05 -4.82 8.62
N ALA A 661 -17.04 -4.57 7.32
CA ALA A 661 -18.25 -4.29 6.53
C ALA A 661 -19.24 -5.46 6.54
N SER A 662 -18.74 -6.70 6.41
CA SER A 662 -19.57 -7.91 6.39
C SER A 662 -20.27 -8.12 7.73
N LEU A 663 -19.56 -7.95 8.84
CA LEU A 663 -20.10 -8.05 10.18
C LEU A 663 -20.90 -6.82 10.62
N GLY A 664 -20.70 -5.66 9.95
CA GLY A 664 -21.27 -4.39 10.39
C GLY A 664 -20.81 -3.99 11.79
N LEU A 665 -19.49 -4.14 12.04
CA LEU A 665 -18.90 -3.85 13.36
C LEU A 665 -19.04 -2.36 13.69
N GLN A 666 -19.53 -2.10 14.90
CA GLN A 666 -19.66 -0.76 15.46
C GLN A 666 -19.20 -0.78 16.92
N PHE A 667 -18.57 0.31 17.33
CA PHE A 667 -18.05 0.47 18.68
C PHE A 667 -18.73 1.66 19.34
N ASP A 668 -19.29 1.45 20.52
CA ASP A 668 -19.91 2.48 21.34
C ASP A 668 -19.14 2.59 22.66
N PRO A 669 -18.14 3.48 22.75
CA PRO A 669 -17.38 3.66 23.99
C PRO A 669 -18.22 4.20 25.14
N ALA A 670 -19.28 4.97 24.88
CA ALA A 670 -20.14 5.52 25.92
C ALA A 670 -20.95 4.41 26.62
N ALA A 671 -21.50 3.50 25.82
CA ALA A 671 -22.23 2.32 26.35
C ALA A 671 -21.28 1.15 26.68
N ASN A 672 -19.99 1.27 26.42
CA ASN A 672 -19.01 0.18 26.52
C ASN A 672 -19.46 -1.09 25.77
N GLU A 673 -19.90 -0.91 24.52
CA GLU A 673 -20.57 -1.92 23.71
C GLU A 673 -19.93 -2.07 22.33
N ILE A 674 -19.81 -3.33 21.87
CA ILE A 674 -19.52 -3.68 20.47
C ILE A 674 -20.81 -4.22 19.86
N ARG A 675 -21.26 -3.62 18.75
CA ARG A 675 -22.45 -4.01 18.01
C ARG A 675 -22.09 -4.64 16.68
N LEU A 676 -22.80 -5.68 16.29
CA LEU A 676 -22.78 -6.26 14.97
C LEU A 676 -24.13 -5.95 14.31
N ARG A 677 -24.13 -5.09 13.27
CA ARG A 677 -25.35 -4.67 12.57
C ARG A 677 -25.55 -5.48 11.31
N ASN A 678 -26.66 -6.25 11.27
CA ASN A 678 -26.98 -7.15 10.17
C ASN A 678 -25.75 -7.96 9.72
N PRO A 679 -25.07 -8.68 10.64
CA PRO A 679 -23.88 -9.42 10.31
C PRO A 679 -24.17 -10.52 9.30
N ARG A 680 -23.26 -10.67 8.31
CA ARG A 680 -23.29 -11.75 7.33
C ARG A 680 -21.89 -12.29 7.10
N LEU A 681 -21.80 -13.56 6.72
CA LEU A 681 -20.56 -14.18 6.26
C LEU A 681 -20.72 -14.59 4.80
N PRO A 682 -19.71 -14.29 3.96
CA PRO A 682 -19.74 -14.70 2.55
C PRO A 682 -19.74 -16.24 2.42
N PRO A 683 -20.17 -16.80 1.28
CA PRO A 683 -20.37 -18.23 1.10
C PRO A 683 -19.15 -19.12 1.38
N PHE A 684 -17.93 -18.58 1.28
CA PHE A 684 -16.68 -19.30 1.55
C PHE A 684 -16.29 -19.35 3.04
N LEU A 685 -17.05 -18.67 3.92
CA LEU A 685 -16.82 -18.68 5.38
C LEU A 685 -18.01 -19.28 6.11
N ASP A 686 -17.82 -20.40 6.81
CA ASP A 686 -18.80 -20.98 7.70
C ASP A 686 -18.67 -20.44 9.13
N GLU A 687 -17.46 -20.15 9.54
CA GLU A 687 -17.12 -19.63 10.87
C GLU A 687 -16.01 -18.59 10.78
N LEU A 688 -16.12 -17.56 11.61
CA LEU A 688 -15.11 -16.52 11.80
C LEU A 688 -14.93 -16.27 13.30
N VAL A 689 -13.69 -16.31 13.75
CA VAL A 689 -13.30 -16.01 15.14
C VAL A 689 -12.49 -14.72 15.14
N LEU A 690 -12.97 -13.73 15.89
CA LEU A 690 -12.27 -12.49 16.16
C LEU A 690 -11.76 -12.54 17.59
N ARG A 691 -10.45 -12.36 17.79
CA ARG A 691 -9.86 -12.35 19.12
C ARG A 691 -9.31 -10.98 19.45
N ASN A 692 -9.36 -10.66 20.75
CA ASN A 692 -8.83 -9.42 21.29
C ASN A 692 -9.46 -8.17 20.66
N LEU A 693 -10.79 -8.19 20.43
CA LEU A 693 -11.52 -6.98 20.07
C LEU A 693 -11.53 -6.03 21.24
N MET A 694 -10.73 -4.99 21.18
CA MET A 694 -10.54 -4.03 22.27
C MET A 694 -11.53 -2.86 22.19
N LEU A 695 -12.05 -2.48 23.36
CA LEU A 695 -12.76 -1.23 23.56
C LEU A 695 -12.33 -0.65 24.93
N LYS A 696 -11.68 0.51 24.92
CA LYS A 696 -11.02 1.08 26.10
C LYS A 696 -10.04 0.07 26.74
N GLN A 697 -10.25 -0.28 28.01
CA GLN A 697 -9.43 -1.26 28.74
C GLN A 697 -10.01 -2.68 28.75
N SER A 698 -11.11 -2.89 28.02
CA SER A 698 -11.80 -4.17 27.95
C SER A 698 -11.54 -4.83 26.60
N SER A 699 -11.63 -6.16 26.54
CA SER A 699 -11.58 -6.90 25.28
C SER A 699 -12.53 -8.10 25.28
N VAL A 700 -12.89 -8.54 24.07
CA VAL A 700 -13.75 -9.69 23.86
C VAL A 700 -13.26 -10.54 22.69
N ASP A 701 -13.41 -11.86 22.83
CA ASP A 701 -13.23 -12.83 21.74
C ASP A 701 -14.61 -13.28 21.29
N LEU A 702 -14.87 -13.16 19.99
CA LEU A 702 -16.15 -13.47 19.37
C LEU A 702 -16.01 -14.59 18.35
N LYS A 703 -17.00 -15.44 18.26
CA LYS A 703 -17.19 -16.39 17.18
C LYS A 703 -18.50 -16.08 16.45
N VAL A 704 -18.42 -15.92 15.15
CA VAL A 704 -19.55 -15.72 14.26
C VAL A 704 -19.68 -16.96 13.40
N ARG A 705 -20.86 -17.61 13.39
CA ARG A 705 -21.13 -18.81 12.61
C ARG A 705 -22.26 -18.58 11.65
N ARG A 706 -22.10 -18.98 10.39
CA ARG A 706 -23.11 -18.89 9.33
C ARG A 706 -24.11 -20.04 9.47
N HIS A 707 -25.38 -19.71 9.36
CA HIS A 707 -26.50 -20.61 9.17
C HIS A 707 -27.15 -20.31 7.80
N ALA A 708 -28.15 -21.08 7.40
CA ALA A 708 -28.75 -20.97 6.06
C ALA A 708 -29.16 -19.53 5.68
N ASN A 709 -29.75 -18.77 6.59
CA ASN A 709 -30.23 -17.40 6.35
C ASN A 709 -29.75 -16.37 7.38
N GLU A 710 -29.04 -16.82 8.42
CA GLU A 710 -28.69 -16.01 9.59
C GLU A 710 -27.24 -16.32 10.03
N VAL A 711 -26.75 -15.52 10.95
CA VAL A 711 -25.51 -15.81 11.68
C VAL A 711 -25.81 -15.85 13.17
N SER A 712 -25.12 -16.73 13.90
CA SER A 712 -25.05 -16.68 15.36
C SER A 712 -23.75 -16.02 15.79
N VAL A 713 -23.81 -15.28 16.92
CA VAL A 713 -22.67 -14.64 17.54
C VAL A 713 -22.52 -15.23 18.94
N GLU A 714 -21.36 -15.82 19.19
CA GLU A 714 -20.98 -16.42 20.48
C GLU A 714 -19.82 -15.66 21.10
N ILE A 715 -19.90 -15.36 22.37
CA ILE A 715 -18.80 -14.78 23.14
C ILE A 715 -17.95 -15.92 23.69
N LEU A 716 -16.70 -16.03 23.22
CA LEU A 716 -15.75 -17.07 23.66
C LEU A 716 -15.06 -16.67 24.97
N GLU A 717 -14.63 -15.42 25.07
CA GLU A 717 -13.96 -14.89 26.24
C GLU A 717 -14.27 -13.39 26.38
N ARG A 718 -14.40 -12.93 27.62
CA ARG A 718 -14.62 -11.53 27.94
C ARG A 718 -13.64 -11.11 29.04
N ARG A 719 -12.90 -10.03 28.78
CA ARG A 719 -11.95 -9.41 29.70
C ARG A 719 -12.40 -7.99 30.02
N GLY A 720 -12.76 -7.71 31.24
CA GLY A 720 -13.33 -6.44 31.66
C GLY A 720 -14.84 -6.32 31.43
N GLN A 721 -15.33 -5.10 31.47
CA GLN A 721 -16.78 -4.79 31.40
C GLN A 721 -17.10 -4.33 29.95
N ILE A 722 -17.51 -5.23 29.09
CA ILE A 722 -17.86 -4.94 27.70
C ILE A 722 -19.14 -5.68 27.31
N GLN A 723 -20.03 -5.01 26.60
CA GLN A 723 -21.25 -5.59 26.07
C GLN A 723 -21.06 -5.94 24.60
N VAL A 724 -21.78 -6.98 24.15
CA VAL A 724 -21.84 -7.35 22.74
C VAL A 724 -23.30 -7.55 22.37
N SER A 725 -23.73 -6.89 21.29
CA SER A 725 -25.09 -7.06 20.75
C SER A 725 -25.03 -7.35 19.24
N ALA A 726 -25.97 -8.18 18.79
CA ALA A 726 -26.26 -8.36 17.37
C ALA A 726 -27.61 -7.71 17.07
N VAL A 727 -27.60 -6.68 16.25
CA VAL A 727 -28.82 -5.95 15.86
C VAL A 727 -29.25 -6.43 14.48
N LEU A 728 -30.40 -7.10 14.42
CA LEU A 728 -31.02 -7.53 13.17
C LEU A 728 -32.14 -6.53 12.82
N GLY A 729 -31.93 -5.72 11.81
CA GLY A 729 -32.94 -4.82 11.25
C GLY A 729 -33.70 -5.46 10.09
N ARG A 730 -34.82 -4.86 9.65
CA ARG A 730 -35.41 -5.20 8.35
C ARG A 730 -34.39 -4.82 7.27
N THR A 731 -33.89 -5.81 6.54
CA THR A 731 -32.96 -5.56 5.45
C THR A 731 -33.70 -4.85 4.29
N ALA A 732 -32.99 -3.97 3.57
CA ALA A 732 -33.50 -3.38 2.32
C ALA A 732 -33.95 -4.46 1.33
N ASP A 733 -33.33 -5.64 1.37
CA ASP A 733 -33.71 -6.86 0.65
C ASP A 733 -35.18 -7.36 0.91
N ALA A 734 -35.75 -7.04 2.08
CA ALA A 734 -37.14 -7.40 2.39
C ALA A 734 -38.15 -6.41 1.77
N ALA A 735 -37.73 -5.14 1.58
CA ALA A 735 -38.53 -4.13 0.90
C ALA A 735 -38.61 -4.39 -0.62
N GLU A 736 -37.52 -4.88 -1.25
CA GLU A 736 -37.53 -5.27 -2.67
C GLU A 736 -38.48 -6.44 -2.99
N ARG A 737 -38.63 -7.41 -2.09
CA ARG A 737 -39.58 -8.53 -2.28
C ARG A 737 -41.05 -8.09 -2.21
N SER A 738 -41.33 -7.03 -1.45
CA SER A 738 -42.69 -6.50 -1.36
C SER A 738 -43.10 -5.68 -2.60
N HIS A 739 -42.13 -5.04 -3.28
CA HIS A 739 -42.39 -4.29 -4.52
C HIS A 739 -42.40 -5.14 -5.80
N LYS A 740 -41.79 -6.33 -5.81
CA LYS A 740 -41.86 -7.27 -6.95
C LYS A 740 -43.05 -8.23 -6.90
N ASN A 741 -43.75 -8.27 -5.79
CA ASN A 741 -44.94 -9.13 -5.59
C ASN A 741 -46.26 -8.34 -5.39
N GLY A 742 -46.25 -7.00 -5.67
CA GLY A 742 -47.45 -6.17 -5.64
C GLY A 742 -47.93 -5.73 -7.04
#